data_578372a1363e85e5481b194038910504
#
_entry.id   578372a1363e85e5481b194038910504
#
_cell.length_a   1.000
_cell.length_b   1.000
_cell.length_c   1.000
_cell.angle_alpha   90.00
_cell.angle_beta   90.00
_cell.angle_gamma   90.00
#
_symmetry.space_group_name_H-M   'P 1'
#
loop_
_entity.id
_entity.type
_entity.pdbx_description
1 polymer ?
#
loop_
_entity_poly.entity_id
_entity_poly.type
_entity_poly.pdbx_seq_one_letter_code
_entity_poly.pdbx_strand_id
1 'polypeptide(L)'
;MNTGVQYYRAPFPEMEYWEQDFKNIRNAGLNTVQLWVLWGWVESTPGKFDFSDYDRLVELAEKNNLQVVLSSIAEIQPMWIHREVPGSEMIDRFGKKVISTIRHECNFGLTPGGCTDNPGVQERMKLFLESCAKHYVDCPNLHGWDLWNELRWNIQADELVCFCPHTIEEFRNFLKQRYGSLDGLNEAWKRRYIDWQDVMPGKAPDRPYSEMMAWQDFITYRANAHGAWRYSVMRNIDKVHTMTAHGASPSIGYSGDQQTYPIDRGNDWELAKGMDGIGCSSFPVWFNIDDAEFGSRIEMVNAAANGKHIWLSELQGGRAGIGFDLTGEVSPEQQQRWLWNGIACGADTILFWCWRDEVFGRESGNFGLYGNDEYSAERIKAMSESGKIISENSSLIDNYKPDSAQVGILFSPDSYYLAWAQEGSALKMQKAIDGYARALVKHSIASTFIESEHLENLDRFKFIILPRVVALGKEAEEKLLSFVENGGTLLVESECAAFDKAGLYRYPEKRFLNRLGIREAGRRQLITPVEFTIGGKTLSLGCDQWLTPFAIGENAPAEVFARYKNEILAARYSCGKGSVIALGSYFGNSYLETENSDFEQMMYSFAAEAKVERTFEMLTNDFIYVKSGSSEGRQMLFCFFPDSEKVCRLRLNRADFNGSYTDILSGNIIKADNGFLEFKSLHRNLAVLVENK
;
A
#
# COMPACT_ATOMS: atom_id res chain seq x y z
N MET A 1 3.06 21.24 -3.27
CA MET A 1 2.10 20.37 -2.53
C MET A 1 0.69 20.64 -2.99
N ASN A 2 -0.04 19.61 -3.44
CA ASN A 2 -1.44 19.72 -3.84
C ASN A 2 -2.32 19.13 -2.76
N THR A 3 -3.28 19.92 -2.31
CA THR A 3 -4.31 19.49 -1.35
C THR A 3 -5.67 19.77 -1.94
N GLY A 4 -6.48 18.77 -2.06
CA GLY A 4 -7.72 18.88 -2.81
C GLY A 4 -8.82 17.97 -2.31
N VAL A 5 -9.88 17.93 -3.08
CA VAL A 5 -11.07 17.16 -2.74
C VAL A 5 -11.74 16.65 -3.99
N GLN A 6 -12.23 15.42 -3.94
CA GLN A 6 -13.12 14.91 -4.98
C GLN A 6 -14.43 15.69 -4.93
N TYR A 7 -14.91 16.12 -6.10
CA TYR A 7 -16.09 16.97 -6.18
C TYR A 7 -17.23 16.37 -7.01
N TYR A 8 -16.95 15.98 -8.26
CA TYR A 8 -18.01 15.59 -9.18
C TYR A 8 -17.92 14.13 -9.59
N ARG A 9 -19.02 13.44 -9.32
CA ARG A 9 -19.29 12.06 -9.75
C ARG A 9 -20.67 12.04 -10.40
N ALA A 10 -20.72 12.24 -11.72
CA ALA A 10 -21.93 12.54 -12.49
C ALA A 10 -23.15 11.71 -12.09
N PRO A 11 -24.31 12.33 -11.89
CA PRO A 11 -24.63 13.74 -12.11
C PRO A 11 -24.57 14.60 -10.83
N PHE A 12 -23.87 14.18 -9.80
CA PHE A 12 -23.85 14.83 -8.49
C PHE A 12 -22.48 15.42 -8.12
N PRO A 13 -22.48 16.55 -7.35
CA PRO A 13 -23.63 17.36 -6.97
C PRO A 13 -24.25 18.08 -8.17
N GLU A 14 -25.51 18.51 -8.03
CA GLU A 14 -26.25 19.20 -9.07
C GLU A 14 -25.66 20.57 -9.38
N MET A 15 -25.88 21.06 -10.60
CA MET A 15 -25.26 22.27 -11.15
C MET A 15 -25.54 23.53 -10.31
N GLU A 16 -26.65 23.59 -9.59
CA GLU A 16 -27.00 24.74 -8.73
C GLU A 16 -26.04 24.97 -7.57
N TYR A 17 -25.27 23.93 -7.17
CA TYR A 17 -24.28 24.03 -6.08
C TYR A 17 -22.88 24.43 -6.56
N TRP A 18 -22.54 24.22 -7.83
CA TRP A 18 -21.17 24.26 -8.34
C TRP A 18 -20.44 25.58 -8.07
N GLU A 19 -21.05 26.74 -8.42
CA GLU A 19 -20.40 28.03 -8.27
C GLU A 19 -20.08 28.37 -6.81
N GLN A 20 -20.96 28.02 -5.88
CA GLN A 20 -20.73 28.31 -4.46
C GLN A 20 -19.75 27.32 -3.87
N ASP A 21 -19.79 26.05 -4.24
CA ASP A 21 -18.89 25.03 -3.73
C ASP A 21 -17.44 25.28 -4.14
N PHE A 22 -17.17 25.67 -5.39
CA PHE A 22 -15.80 26.00 -5.80
C PHE A 22 -15.21 27.17 -5.03
N LYS A 23 -16.01 28.18 -4.71
CA LYS A 23 -15.59 29.28 -3.79
C LYS A 23 -15.32 28.75 -2.39
N ASN A 24 -16.18 27.88 -1.88
CA ASN A 24 -16.05 27.31 -0.54
C ASN A 24 -14.83 26.40 -0.45
N ILE A 25 -14.55 25.57 -1.46
CA ILE A 25 -13.36 24.71 -1.57
C ILE A 25 -12.10 25.59 -1.51
N ARG A 26 -12.05 26.65 -2.29
CA ARG A 26 -10.92 27.59 -2.25
C ARG A 26 -10.76 28.25 -0.88
N ASN A 27 -11.86 28.69 -0.27
CA ASN A 27 -11.87 29.33 1.05
C ASN A 27 -11.50 28.35 2.17
N ALA A 28 -11.75 27.05 1.98
CA ALA A 28 -11.29 25.98 2.88
C ALA A 28 -9.78 25.73 2.79
N GLY A 29 -9.03 26.53 2.01
CA GLY A 29 -7.57 26.40 1.89
C GLY A 29 -7.10 25.31 0.93
N LEU A 30 -8.02 24.67 0.23
CA LEU A 30 -7.70 23.68 -0.81
C LEU A 30 -7.29 24.38 -2.11
N ASN A 31 -6.41 23.73 -2.87
CA ASN A 31 -5.91 24.25 -4.15
C ASN A 31 -6.21 23.35 -5.36
N THR A 32 -6.84 22.21 -5.14
CA THR A 32 -7.11 21.20 -6.18
C THR A 32 -8.51 20.62 -6.05
N VAL A 33 -9.16 20.32 -7.17
CA VAL A 33 -10.39 19.53 -7.24
C VAL A 33 -10.18 18.33 -8.12
N GLN A 34 -10.75 17.19 -7.73
CA GLN A 34 -10.77 15.98 -8.54
C GLN A 34 -12.16 15.79 -9.15
N LEU A 35 -12.20 15.49 -10.44
CA LEU A 35 -13.42 15.25 -11.20
C LEU A 35 -13.37 13.84 -11.81
N TRP A 36 -14.38 13.04 -11.54
CA TRP A 36 -14.51 11.71 -12.12
C TRP A 36 -15.16 11.78 -13.50
N VAL A 37 -14.34 11.65 -14.54
CA VAL A 37 -14.80 11.59 -15.93
C VAL A 37 -15.32 10.18 -16.20
N LEU A 38 -16.62 9.96 -15.95
CA LEU A 38 -17.25 8.64 -16.08
C LEU A 38 -17.46 8.30 -17.54
N TRP A 39 -16.86 7.20 -18.01
CA TRP A 39 -17.06 6.73 -19.40
C TRP A 39 -18.52 6.53 -19.74
N GLY A 40 -19.27 5.86 -18.86
CA GLY A 40 -20.71 5.64 -19.08
C GLY A 40 -21.52 6.92 -19.21
N TRP A 41 -21.14 8.02 -18.52
CA TRP A 41 -21.81 9.32 -18.60
C TRP A 41 -21.44 10.08 -19.87
N VAL A 42 -20.15 10.20 -20.12
CA VAL A 42 -19.60 10.97 -21.26
C VAL A 42 -20.00 10.35 -22.60
N GLU A 43 -20.01 9.03 -22.73
CA GLU A 43 -20.37 8.31 -23.95
C GLU A 43 -21.70 7.54 -23.77
N SER A 44 -22.77 8.25 -23.43
CA SER A 44 -24.12 7.66 -23.29
C SER A 44 -24.65 7.07 -24.62
N THR A 45 -24.17 7.60 -25.72
CA THR A 45 -24.45 7.11 -27.09
C THR A 45 -23.14 6.70 -27.75
N PRO A 46 -23.05 5.48 -28.34
CA PRO A 46 -21.79 5.01 -28.94
C PRO A 46 -21.19 6.00 -29.95
N GLY A 47 -19.92 6.36 -29.73
CA GLY A 47 -19.15 7.28 -30.58
C GLY A 47 -19.48 8.76 -30.40
N LYS A 48 -20.32 9.13 -29.44
CA LYS A 48 -20.65 10.53 -29.15
C LYS A 48 -20.21 10.87 -27.72
N PHE A 49 -19.16 11.68 -27.63
CA PHE A 49 -18.60 12.13 -26.35
C PHE A 49 -19.15 13.51 -26.00
N ASP A 50 -19.72 13.66 -24.81
CA ASP A 50 -20.23 14.90 -24.26
C ASP A 50 -19.48 15.23 -22.95
N PHE A 51 -18.66 16.26 -22.98
CA PHE A 51 -17.87 16.75 -21.85
C PHE A 51 -18.43 18.03 -21.21
N SER A 52 -19.65 18.47 -21.60
CA SER A 52 -20.18 19.79 -21.25
C SER A 52 -20.23 20.07 -19.74
N ASP A 53 -20.56 19.09 -18.90
CA ASP A 53 -20.54 19.24 -17.43
C ASP A 53 -19.10 19.48 -16.93
N TYR A 54 -18.17 18.67 -17.42
CA TYR A 54 -16.75 18.75 -17.00
C TYR A 54 -16.10 20.03 -17.49
N ASP A 55 -16.41 20.52 -18.70
CA ASP A 55 -15.93 21.79 -19.23
C ASP A 55 -16.33 22.94 -18.30
N ARG A 56 -17.59 22.96 -17.89
CA ARG A 56 -18.08 23.96 -16.95
C ARG A 56 -17.40 23.88 -15.59
N LEU A 57 -17.15 22.70 -15.07
CA LEU A 57 -16.45 22.49 -13.78
C LEU A 57 -14.98 22.89 -13.85
N VAL A 58 -14.29 22.59 -14.96
CA VAL A 58 -12.90 23.01 -15.22
C VAL A 58 -12.80 24.53 -15.31
N GLU A 59 -13.72 25.21 -16.01
CA GLU A 59 -13.81 26.67 -16.04
C GLU A 59 -14.04 27.28 -14.64
N LEU A 60 -14.89 26.67 -13.82
CA LEU A 60 -15.13 27.11 -12.44
C LEU A 60 -13.90 26.91 -11.56
N ALA A 61 -13.14 25.83 -11.76
CA ALA A 61 -11.87 25.61 -11.09
C ALA A 61 -10.87 26.72 -11.44
N GLU A 62 -10.69 27.01 -12.73
CA GLU A 62 -9.81 28.07 -13.21
C GLU A 62 -10.17 29.44 -12.61
N LYS A 63 -11.46 29.81 -12.67
CA LYS A 63 -12.03 31.05 -12.11
C LYS A 63 -11.73 31.21 -10.61
N ASN A 64 -11.64 30.10 -9.87
CA ASN A 64 -11.36 30.09 -8.43
C ASN A 64 -9.89 29.80 -8.09
N ASN A 65 -8.98 29.80 -9.07
CA ASN A 65 -7.56 29.45 -8.90
C ASN A 65 -7.36 28.06 -8.27
N LEU A 66 -8.10 27.07 -8.73
CA LEU A 66 -7.98 25.68 -8.38
C LEU A 66 -7.36 24.89 -9.55
N GLN A 67 -6.43 23.99 -9.21
CA GLN A 67 -5.96 22.97 -10.14
C GLN A 67 -7.01 21.87 -10.27
N VAL A 68 -6.95 21.11 -11.35
CA VAL A 68 -7.86 20.00 -11.60
C VAL A 68 -7.08 18.69 -11.73
N VAL A 69 -7.52 17.66 -11.05
CA VAL A 69 -7.18 16.26 -11.33
C VAL A 69 -8.36 15.63 -12.05
N LEU A 70 -8.12 15.05 -13.21
CA LEU A 70 -9.15 14.31 -13.96
C LEU A 70 -8.93 12.82 -13.78
N SER A 71 -9.91 12.13 -13.19
CA SER A 71 -9.91 10.67 -13.11
C SER A 71 -10.65 10.08 -14.30
N SER A 72 -9.92 9.35 -15.16
CA SER A 72 -10.51 8.69 -16.33
C SER A 72 -11.16 7.37 -15.92
N ILE A 73 -12.42 7.44 -15.45
CA ILE A 73 -13.16 6.30 -14.90
C ILE A 73 -13.70 5.40 -16.03
N ALA A 74 -12.78 4.62 -16.60
CA ALA A 74 -13.08 3.69 -17.70
C ALA A 74 -13.64 2.33 -17.22
N GLU A 75 -13.54 2.04 -15.94
CA GLU A 75 -14.07 0.84 -15.28
C GLU A 75 -15.58 0.89 -15.05
N ILE A 76 -16.19 2.06 -15.08
CA ILE A 76 -17.64 2.23 -15.10
C ILE A 76 -18.07 2.39 -16.55
N GLN A 77 -18.38 1.26 -17.18
CA GLN A 77 -18.59 1.18 -18.62
C GLN A 77 -19.99 1.63 -19.05
N PRO A 78 -20.17 2.09 -20.31
CA PRO A 78 -21.48 2.52 -20.81
C PRO A 78 -22.54 1.42 -20.76
N MET A 79 -23.79 1.81 -20.55
CA MET A 79 -24.94 0.90 -20.51
C MET A 79 -25.12 0.06 -21.79
N TRP A 80 -24.57 0.54 -22.90
CA TRP A 80 -24.67 -0.13 -24.20
C TRP A 80 -23.57 -1.16 -24.48
N ILE A 81 -22.55 -1.31 -23.60
CA ILE A 81 -21.32 -2.05 -23.90
C ILE A 81 -21.58 -3.48 -24.37
N HIS A 82 -22.44 -4.23 -23.68
CA HIS A 82 -22.74 -5.61 -24.05
C HIS A 82 -23.57 -5.74 -25.33
N ARG A 83 -24.36 -4.70 -25.68
CA ARG A 83 -25.13 -4.65 -26.92
C ARG A 83 -24.23 -4.39 -28.13
N GLU A 84 -23.28 -3.45 -27.99
CA GLU A 84 -22.38 -3.07 -29.09
C GLU A 84 -21.19 -4.03 -29.24
N VAL A 85 -20.83 -4.75 -28.17
CA VAL A 85 -19.74 -5.74 -28.16
C VAL A 85 -20.27 -7.10 -27.69
N PRO A 86 -20.92 -7.89 -28.57
CA PRO A 86 -21.43 -9.21 -28.21
C PRO A 86 -20.35 -10.14 -27.67
N GLY A 87 -20.65 -10.89 -26.60
CA GLY A 87 -19.70 -11.81 -25.97
C GLY A 87 -18.67 -11.11 -25.09
N SER A 88 -18.90 -9.85 -24.76
CA SER A 88 -18.03 -9.06 -23.88
C SER A 88 -18.17 -9.38 -22.39
N GLU A 89 -19.23 -10.08 -21.98
CA GLU A 89 -19.50 -10.34 -20.57
C GLU A 89 -18.35 -11.16 -19.94
N MET A 90 -17.99 -10.83 -18.70
CA MET A 90 -17.07 -11.63 -17.91
C MET A 90 -17.69 -13.01 -17.60
N ILE A 91 -16.85 -13.99 -17.37
CA ILE A 91 -17.23 -15.33 -16.96
C ILE A 91 -16.60 -15.64 -15.62
N ASP A 92 -17.41 -16.06 -14.65
CA ASP A 92 -16.93 -16.42 -13.32
C ASP A 92 -16.25 -17.81 -13.28
N ARG A 93 -15.70 -18.15 -12.12
CA ARG A 93 -15.02 -19.45 -11.92
C ARG A 93 -15.92 -20.68 -12.13
N PHE A 94 -17.25 -20.51 -12.06
CA PHE A 94 -18.22 -21.59 -12.29
C PHE A 94 -18.69 -21.69 -13.75
N GLY A 95 -18.22 -20.78 -14.61
CA GLY A 95 -18.57 -20.73 -16.03
C GLY A 95 -19.85 -19.97 -16.32
N LYS A 96 -20.36 -19.18 -15.36
CA LYS A 96 -21.53 -18.35 -15.56
C LYS A 96 -21.12 -16.96 -16.06
N LYS A 97 -21.94 -16.37 -16.93
CA LYS A 97 -21.80 -14.97 -17.32
C LYS A 97 -22.09 -14.07 -16.11
N VAL A 98 -21.20 -13.11 -15.86
CA VAL A 98 -21.43 -12.09 -14.86
C VAL A 98 -22.44 -11.08 -15.42
N ILE A 99 -23.50 -10.83 -14.65
CA ILE A 99 -24.50 -9.83 -14.98
C ILE A 99 -24.01 -8.48 -14.45
N SER A 100 -23.57 -7.62 -15.37
CA SER A 100 -23.16 -6.27 -15.01
C SER A 100 -24.37 -5.46 -14.53
N THR A 101 -24.15 -4.69 -13.46
CA THR A 101 -25.17 -3.82 -12.85
C THR A 101 -24.66 -2.39 -12.76
N ILE A 102 -25.56 -1.45 -12.46
CA ILE A 102 -25.15 -0.09 -12.10
C ILE A 102 -24.34 -0.16 -10.82
N ARG A 103 -23.20 0.52 -10.78
CA ARG A 103 -22.36 0.57 -9.61
C ARG A 103 -23.10 1.23 -8.43
N HIS A 104 -22.93 0.70 -7.23
CA HIS A 104 -23.66 1.14 -6.05
C HIS A 104 -23.34 2.58 -5.59
N GLU A 105 -22.18 3.13 -6.00
CA GLU A 105 -21.76 4.51 -5.75
C GLU A 105 -22.08 5.46 -6.91
N CYS A 106 -22.49 4.95 -8.07
CA CYS A 106 -22.80 5.75 -9.27
C CYS A 106 -24.13 5.32 -9.87
N ASN A 107 -24.93 6.28 -10.26
CA ASN A 107 -26.23 6.00 -10.88
C ASN A 107 -26.16 5.85 -12.40
N PHE A 108 -24.98 5.87 -13.02
CA PHE A 108 -24.81 5.69 -14.45
C PHE A 108 -23.54 4.89 -14.79
N GLY A 109 -23.70 3.89 -15.64
CA GLY A 109 -22.63 2.98 -16.07
C GLY A 109 -22.71 1.60 -15.42
N LEU A 110 -22.11 0.62 -16.08
CA LEU A 110 -22.10 -0.78 -15.70
C LEU A 110 -20.76 -1.18 -15.06
N THR A 111 -20.81 -1.99 -14.02
CA THR A 111 -19.65 -2.65 -13.43
C THR A 111 -20.02 -4.12 -13.09
N PRO A 112 -19.12 -5.07 -13.29
CA PRO A 112 -17.78 -4.93 -13.85
C PRO A 112 -17.73 -4.54 -15.34
N GLY A 113 -18.82 -4.48 -16.06
CA GLY A 113 -18.88 -4.22 -17.49
C GLY A 113 -18.37 -5.39 -18.32
N GLY A 114 -17.91 -5.12 -19.54
CA GLY A 114 -17.28 -6.10 -20.41
C GLY A 114 -15.84 -6.38 -20.01
N CYS A 115 -15.39 -7.62 -20.26
CA CYS A 115 -14.02 -8.04 -20.02
C CYS A 115 -13.04 -7.23 -20.88
N THR A 116 -12.06 -6.61 -20.25
CA THR A 116 -11.04 -5.78 -20.92
C THR A 116 -10.03 -6.59 -21.74
N ASP A 117 -10.00 -7.93 -21.61
CA ASP A 117 -9.27 -8.79 -22.54
C ASP A 117 -10.03 -9.03 -23.85
N ASN A 118 -11.32 -8.67 -23.92
CA ASN A 118 -12.06 -8.68 -25.16
C ASN A 118 -11.61 -7.51 -26.06
N PRO A 119 -11.08 -7.78 -27.28
CA PRO A 119 -10.55 -6.72 -28.14
C PRO A 119 -11.55 -5.60 -28.47
N GLY A 120 -12.84 -5.94 -28.57
CA GLY A 120 -13.89 -4.95 -28.83
C GLY A 120 -14.11 -4.01 -27.65
N VAL A 121 -14.07 -4.52 -26.41
CA VAL A 121 -14.14 -3.68 -25.19
C VAL A 121 -12.91 -2.79 -25.09
N GLN A 122 -11.72 -3.35 -25.32
CA GLN A 122 -10.46 -2.63 -25.24
C GLN A 122 -10.40 -1.49 -26.27
N GLU A 123 -10.88 -1.70 -27.51
CA GLU A 123 -10.93 -0.66 -28.52
C GLU A 123 -11.90 0.48 -28.15
N ARG A 124 -13.07 0.16 -27.59
CA ARG A 124 -14.01 1.18 -27.12
C ARG A 124 -13.45 1.99 -25.94
N MET A 125 -12.82 1.31 -24.98
CA MET A 125 -12.15 1.98 -23.86
C MET A 125 -11.02 2.89 -24.33
N LYS A 126 -10.21 2.45 -25.31
CA LYS A 126 -9.18 3.26 -25.93
C LYS A 126 -9.73 4.55 -26.52
N LEU A 127 -10.83 4.48 -27.28
CA LEU A 127 -11.47 5.67 -27.86
C LEU A 127 -11.91 6.67 -26.79
N PHE A 128 -12.46 6.19 -25.66
CA PHE A 128 -12.79 7.04 -24.52
C PHE A 128 -11.56 7.73 -23.93
N LEU A 129 -10.51 6.96 -23.58
CA LEU A 129 -9.27 7.50 -23.01
C LEU A 129 -8.60 8.52 -23.94
N GLU A 130 -8.52 8.21 -25.23
CA GLU A 130 -8.00 9.15 -26.25
C GLU A 130 -8.84 10.42 -26.34
N SER A 131 -10.19 10.30 -26.26
CA SER A 131 -11.08 11.45 -26.31
C SER A 131 -10.89 12.36 -25.11
N CYS A 132 -10.77 11.79 -23.88
CA CYS A 132 -10.44 12.56 -22.68
C CYS A 132 -9.11 13.30 -22.81
N ALA A 133 -8.05 12.60 -23.21
CA ALA A 133 -6.73 13.20 -23.34
C ALA A 133 -6.72 14.32 -24.39
N LYS A 134 -7.31 14.09 -25.58
CA LYS A 134 -7.39 15.11 -26.65
C LYS A 134 -8.17 16.35 -26.22
N HIS A 135 -9.22 16.16 -25.41
CA HIS A 135 -10.10 17.25 -25.00
C HIS A 135 -9.43 18.16 -23.95
N TYR A 136 -8.65 17.59 -23.03
CA TYR A 136 -8.13 18.34 -21.88
C TYR A 136 -6.60 18.57 -21.86
N VAL A 137 -5.82 18.08 -22.85
CA VAL A 137 -4.36 18.22 -22.87
C VAL A 137 -3.89 19.67 -22.81
N ASP A 138 -4.64 20.61 -23.38
CA ASP A 138 -4.32 22.04 -23.40
C ASP A 138 -5.00 22.82 -22.25
N CYS A 139 -5.62 22.13 -21.28
CA CYS A 139 -6.31 22.78 -20.17
C CYS A 139 -5.27 23.41 -19.21
N PRO A 140 -5.31 24.74 -18.97
CA PRO A 140 -4.22 25.46 -18.30
C PRO A 140 -4.11 25.15 -16.81
N ASN A 141 -5.18 24.67 -16.17
CA ASN A 141 -5.22 24.30 -14.77
C ASN A 141 -5.28 22.79 -14.52
N LEU A 142 -4.99 21.97 -15.53
CA LEU A 142 -4.85 20.53 -15.36
C LEU A 142 -3.56 20.22 -14.59
N HIS A 143 -3.71 19.63 -13.40
CA HIS A 143 -2.59 19.15 -12.61
C HIS A 143 -2.10 17.78 -13.11
N GLY A 144 -3.05 16.88 -13.37
CA GLY A 144 -2.72 15.54 -13.83
C GLY A 144 -3.94 14.63 -13.93
N TRP A 145 -3.64 13.37 -14.20
CA TRP A 145 -4.62 12.31 -14.44
C TRP A 145 -4.50 11.21 -13.41
N ASP A 146 -5.63 10.76 -12.90
CA ASP A 146 -5.78 9.48 -12.24
C ASP A 146 -6.39 8.50 -13.25
N LEU A 147 -5.57 7.55 -13.70
CA LEU A 147 -5.90 6.68 -14.85
C LEU A 147 -6.81 5.51 -14.49
N TRP A 148 -6.82 5.13 -13.22
CA TRP A 148 -7.63 4.02 -12.75
C TRP A 148 -7.89 4.16 -11.26
N ASN A 149 -9.14 4.42 -10.94
CA ASN A 149 -9.60 4.55 -9.57
C ASN A 149 -9.68 3.20 -8.88
N GLU A 150 -9.06 3.09 -7.71
CA GLU A 150 -9.01 1.86 -6.90
C GLU A 150 -8.80 0.61 -7.75
N LEU A 151 -7.75 0.66 -8.58
CA LEU A 151 -7.52 -0.36 -9.61
C LEU A 151 -7.69 -1.77 -9.05
N ARG A 152 -8.47 -2.56 -9.77
CA ARG A 152 -8.79 -3.93 -9.42
C ARG A 152 -9.24 -4.67 -10.67
N TRP A 153 -8.72 -5.89 -10.88
CA TRP A 153 -9.08 -6.67 -12.06
C TRP A 153 -10.55 -7.09 -12.05
N ASN A 154 -11.06 -7.52 -10.91
CA ASN A 154 -12.40 -8.08 -10.77
C ASN A 154 -13.37 -7.14 -10.02
N ILE A 155 -13.31 -5.85 -10.30
CA ILE A 155 -14.12 -4.85 -9.59
C ILE A 155 -15.61 -5.26 -9.53
N GLN A 156 -16.13 -5.37 -8.30
CA GLN A 156 -17.54 -5.64 -7.98
C GLN A 156 -18.18 -6.87 -8.65
N ALA A 157 -17.39 -7.85 -9.03
CA ALA A 157 -17.92 -9.16 -9.37
C ALA A 157 -18.18 -9.97 -8.08
N ASP A 158 -19.30 -10.69 -8.04
CA ASP A 158 -19.68 -11.52 -6.87
C ASP A 158 -18.77 -12.73 -6.69
N GLU A 159 -18.04 -13.11 -7.74
CA GLU A 159 -17.16 -14.28 -7.78
C GLU A 159 -15.86 -13.97 -8.52
N LEU A 160 -14.86 -14.83 -8.34
CA LEU A 160 -13.59 -14.71 -9.06
C LEU A 160 -13.81 -14.69 -10.59
N VAL A 161 -13.26 -13.69 -11.23
CA VAL A 161 -13.29 -13.44 -12.69
C VAL A 161 -11.88 -13.04 -13.18
N CYS A 162 -11.59 -13.07 -14.50
CA CYS A 162 -12.45 -13.49 -15.60
C CYS A 162 -11.93 -14.79 -16.19
N PHE A 163 -12.81 -15.76 -16.43
CA PHE A 163 -12.48 -17.04 -17.06
C PHE A 163 -13.06 -17.11 -18.49
N CYS A 164 -13.25 -15.98 -19.16
CA CYS A 164 -13.68 -15.96 -20.54
C CYS A 164 -12.56 -16.46 -21.50
N PRO A 165 -12.92 -16.87 -22.74
CA PRO A 165 -11.91 -17.38 -23.67
C PRO A 165 -10.75 -16.44 -23.94
N HIS A 166 -10.98 -15.13 -23.98
CA HIS A 166 -9.93 -14.13 -24.19
C HIS A 166 -8.94 -14.09 -23.03
N THR A 167 -9.44 -14.03 -21.78
CA THR A 167 -8.57 -14.04 -20.59
C THR A 167 -7.81 -15.36 -20.43
N ILE A 168 -8.43 -16.51 -20.77
CA ILE A 168 -7.74 -17.80 -20.75
C ILE A 168 -6.60 -17.85 -21.77
N GLU A 169 -6.79 -17.28 -22.96
CA GLU A 169 -5.71 -17.23 -23.97
C GLU A 169 -4.58 -16.28 -23.53
N GLU A 170 -4.91 -15.15 -22.93
CA GLU A 170 -3.90 -14.25 -22.35
C GLU A 170 -3.11 -14.92 -21.21
N PHE A 171 -3.77 -15.74 -20.38
CA PHE A 171 -3.09 -16.56 -19.39
C PHE A 171 -2.09 -17.53 -20.02
N ARG A 172 -2.48 -18.21 -21.10
CA ARG A 172 -1.56 -19.11 -21.83
C ARG A 172 -0.40 -18.34 -22.45
N ASN A 173 -0.64 -17.15 -22.99
CA ASN A 173 0.40 -16.29 -23.54
C ASN A 173 1.39 -15.83 -22.46
N PHE A 174 0.91 -15.47 -21.28
CA PHE A 174 1.73 -15.18 -20.11
C PHE A 174 2.62 -16.37 -19.72
N LEU A 175 2.06 -17.58 -19.69
CA LEU A 175 2.84 -18.79 -19.38
C LEU A 175 3.88 -19.11 -20.47
N LYS A 176 3.54 -18.93 -21.76
CA LYS A 176 4.49 -19.08 -22.87
C LYS A 176 5.68 -18.12 -22.74
N GLN A 177 5.42 -16.87 -22.36
CA GLN A 177 6.48 -15.89 -22.11
C GLN A 177 7.35 -16.28 -20.91
N ARG A 178 6.76 -16.76 -19.82
CA ARG A 178 7.47 -17.11 -18.59
C ARG A 178 8.29 -18.39 -18.70
N TYR A 179 7.78 -19.41 -19.34
CA TYR A 179 8.40 -20.76 -19.40
C TYR A 179 9.05 -21.08 -20.74
N GLY A 180 8.85 -20.25 -21.77
CA GLY A 180 9.40 -20.40 -23.11
C GLY A 180 8.76 -21.51 -23.94
N SER A 181 8.51 -22.69 -23.33
CA SER A 181 7.93 -23.85 -24.00
C SER A 181 7.01 -24.64 -23.07
N LEU A 182 6.18 -25.51 -23.65
CA LEU A 182 5.34 -26.44 -22.89
C LEU A 182 6.17 -27.43 -22.06
N ASP A 183 7.32 -27.88 -22.59
CA ASP A 183 8.25 -28.71 -21.83
C ASP A 183 8.84 -27.95 -20.62
N GLY A 184 9.18 -26.66 -20.76
CA GLY A 184 9.64 -25.83 -19.67
C GLY A 184 8.58 -25.68 -18.57
N LEU A 185 7.30 -25.47 -18.96
CA LEU A 185 6.17 -25.46 -18.03
C LEU A 185 6.02 -26.84 -17.34
N ASN A 186 6.03 -27.91 -18.10
CA ASN A 186 5.90 -29.28 -17.59
C ASN A 186 7.01 -29.62 -16.58
N GLU A 187 8.24 -29.20 -16.85
CA GLU A 187 9.36 -29.37 -15.92
C GLU A 187 9.14 -28.55 -14.63
N ALA A 188 8.77 -27.30 -14.75
CA ALA A 188 8.56 -26.42 -13.59
C ALA A 188 7.40 -26.88 -12.69
N TRP A 189 6.28 -27.28 -13.28
CA TRP A 189 5.08 -27.67 -12.54
C TRP A 189 4.99 -29.16 -12.23
N LYS A 190 5.95 -29.97 -12.77
CA LYS A 190 5.92 -31.44 -12.69
C LYS A 190 4.65 -32.01 -13.30
N ARG A 191 4.30 -31.52 -14.48
CA ARG A 191 3.14 -31.92 -15.27
C ARG A 191 3.60 -32.65 -16.56
N ARG A 192 2.61 -33.12 -17.32
CA ARG A 192 2.82 -33.81 -18.62
C ARG A 192 1.75 -33.35 -19.62
N TYR A 193 1.55 -32.04 -19.74
CA TYR A 193 0.69 -31.50 -20.78
C TYR A 193 1.26 -31.79 -22.16
N ILE A 194 0.39 -32.10 -23.13
CA ILE A 194 0.76 -32.37 -24.52
C ILE A 194 0.38 -31.23 -25.47
N ASP A 195 -0.53 -30.35 -25.02
CA ASP A 195 -0.95 -29.15 -25.74
C ASP A 195 -1.18 -27.99 -24.76
N TRP A 196 -0.95 -26.77 -25.22
CA TRP A 196 -1.27 -25.57 -24.45
C TRP A 196 -2.76 -25.43 -24.12
N GLN A 197 -3.65 -26.03 -24.94
CA GLN A 197 -5.08 -26.04 -24.69
C GLN A 197 -5.46 -26.86 -23.44
N ASP A 198 -4.62 -27.79 -23.02
CA ASP A 198 -4.80 -28.59 -21.80
C ASP A 198 -4.46 -27.75 -20.52
N VAL A 199 -3.72 -26.66 -20.68
CA VAL A 199 -3.31 -25.82 -19.56
C VAL A 199 -4.47 -24.89 -19.17
N MET A 200 -5.03 -25.14 -17.99
CA MET A 200 -6.16 -24.40 -17.43
C MET A 200 -5.80 -23.81 -16.07
N PRO A 201 -6.35 -22.63 -15.72
CA PRO A 201 -6.12 -22.04 -14.40
C PRO A 201 -6.78 -22.83 -13.28
N GLY A 202 -6.20 -22.78 -12.10
CA GLY A 202 -6.88 -23.20 -10.88
C GLY A 202 -8.03 -22.21 -10.55
N LYS A 203 -9.19 -22.74 -10.13
CA LYS A 203 -10.41 -21.94 -9.97
C LYS A 203 -10.82 -21.70 -8.52
N ALA A 204 -10.16 -22.32 -7.55
CA ALA A 204 -10.52 -22.24 -6.14
C ALA A 204 -9.32 -22.64 -5.26
N PRO A 205 -9.28 -22.20 -3.99
CA PRO A 205 -8.35 -22.74 -3.00
C PRO A 205 -8.47 -24.26 -2.89
N ASP A 206 -7.43 -24.91 -2.35
CA ASP A 206 -7.37 -26.35 -2.15
C ASP A 206 -7.50 -27.17 -3.47
N ARG A 207 -6.92 -26.65 -4.52
CA ARG A 207 -6.84 -27.25 -5.86
C ARG A 207 -5.39 -27.27 -6.32
N PRO A 208 -5.05 -27.78 -7.54
CA PRO A 208 -3.67 -27.82 -8.00
C PRO A 208 -2.94 -26.50 -7.83
N TYR A 209 -1.94 -26.48 -6.94
CA TYR A 209 -1.32 -25.23 -6.49
C TYR A 209 -0.57 -24.49 -7.58
N SER A 210 0.14 -25.21 -8.46
CA SER A 210 0.91 -24.58 -9.55
C SER A 210 0.00 -23.78 -10.48
N GLU A 211 -1.12 -24.37 -10.89
CA GLU A 211 -2.13 -23.74 -11.73
C GLU A 211 -2.81 -22.57 -11.01
N MET A 212 -3.02 -22.67 -9.70
CA MET A 212 -3.63 -21.60 -8.89
C MET A 212 -2.64 -20.47 -8.63
N MET A 213 -1.42 -20.76 -8.27
CA MET A 213 -0.40 -19.73 -8.06
C MET A 213 -0.11 -18.95 -9.34
N ALA A 214 0.05 -19.65 -10.47
CA ALA A 214 0.26 -19.01 -11.75
C ALA A 214 -0.95 -18.16 -12.21
N TRP A 215 -2.16 -18.57 -11.86
CA TRP A 215 -3.35 -17.79 -12.16
C TRP A 215 -3.41 -16.50 -11.35
N GLN A 216 -3.11 -16.54 -10.05
CA GLN A 216 -3.04 -15.35 -9.20
C GLN A 216 -1.95 -14.37 -9.67
N ASP A 217 -0.77 -14.91 -9.99
CA ASP A 217 0.34 -14.12 -10.55
C ASP A 217 -0.05 -13.49 -11.89
N PHE A 218 -0.76 -14.23 -12.76
CA PHE A 218 -1.30 -13.69 -14.00
C PHE A 218 -2.32 -12.55 -13.75
N ILE A 219 -3.23 -12.68 -12.79
CA ILE A 219 -4.20 -11.64 -12.46
C ILE A 219 -3.49 -10.36 -11.99
N THR A 220 -2.47 -10.51 -11.13
CA THR A 220 -1.62 -9.38 -10.71
C THR A 220 -0.91 -8.73 -11.93
N TYR A 221 -0.29 -9.55 -12.77
CA TYR A 221 0.34 -9.10 -14.01
C TYR A 221 -0.64 -8.39 -14.94
N ARG A 222 -1.87 -8.92 -15.12
CA ARG A 222 -2.88 -8.29 -15.98
C ARG A 222 -3.34 -6.94 -15.48
N ALA A 223 -3.50 -6.78 -14.16
CA ALA A 223 -3.83 -5.48 -13.58
C ALA A 223 -2.73 -4.46 -13.91
N ASN A 224 -1.46 -4.81 -13.71
CA ASN A 224 -0.32 -3.95 -14.06
C ASN A 224 -0.25 -3.66 -15.56
N ALA A 225 -0.37 -4.69 -16.41
CA ALA A 225 -0.31 -4.55 -17.86
C ALA A 225 -1.43 -3.66 -18.39
N HIS A 226 -2.63 -3.78 -17.81
CA HIS A 226 -3.77 -2.94 -18.18
C HIS A 226 -3.59 -1.48 -17.72
N GLY A 227 -3.04 -1.26 -16.52
CA GLY A 227 -2.67 0.08 -16.05
C GLY A 227 -1.62 0.73 -16.96
N ALA A 228 -0.55 0.00 -17.31
CA ALA A 228 0.47 0.46 -18.24
C ALA A 228 -0.08 0.75 -19.65
N TRP A 229 -1.05 -0.05 -20.10
CA TRP A 229 -1.73 0.19 -21.37
C TRP A 229 -2.55 1.48 -21.33
N ARG A 230 -3.35 1.75 -20.29
CA ARG A 230 -4.08 3.02 -20.12
C ARG A 230 -3.11 4.20 -20.16
N TYR A 231 -2.02 4.10 -19.41
CA TYR A 231 -0.95 5.11 -19.42
C TYR A 231 -0.41 5.34 -20.83
N SER A 232 -0.09 4.28 -21.57
CA SER A 232 0.48 4.42 -22.93
C SER A 232 -0.50 5.08 -23.91
N VAL A 233 -1.80 4.74 -23.82
CA VAL A 233 -2.86 5.35 -24.64
C VAL A 233 -2.92 6.85 -24.40
N MET A 234 -3.01 7.28 -23.15
CA MET A 234 -3.13 8.69 -22.83
C MET A 234 -1.82 9.45 -22.99
N ARG A 235 -0.68 8.86 -22.64
CA ARG A 235 0.66 9.45 -22.79
C ARG A 235 1.04 9.68 -24.25
N ASN A 236 0.49 8.93 -25.20
CA ASN A 236 0.67 9.20 -26.63
C ASN A 236 0.14 10.57 -27.05
N ILE A 237 -0.83 11.11 -26.34
CA ILE A 237 -1.47 12.40 -26.58
C ILE A 237 -0.93 13.46 -25.61
N ASP A 238 -1.07 13.25 -24.34
CA ASP A 238 -0.61 14.16 -23.29
C ASP A 238 0.82 13.79 -22.85
N LYS A 239 1.79 14.63 -23.23
CA LYS A 239 3.22 14.43 -22.96
C LYS A 239 3.71 15.13 -21.69
N VAL A 240 2.86 15.91 -21.03
CA VAL A 240 3.28 16.89 -20.02
C VAL A 240 2.75 16.57 -18.63
N HIS A 241 1.43 16.34 -18.51
CA HIS A 241 0.79 16.22 -17.21
C HIS A 241 1.11 14.90 -16.50
N THR A 242 1.19 14.92 -15.18
CA THR A 242 1.41 13.74 -14.34
C THR A 242 0.28 12.74 -14.49
N MET A 243 0.61 11.46 -14.63
CA MET A 243 -0.33 10.36 -14.77
C MET A 243 -0.07 9.31 -13.69
N THR A 244 -1.04 9.08 -12.84
CA THR A 244 -1.00 8.10 -11.76
C THR A 244 -2.14 7.09 -11.88
N ALA A 245 -2.09 6.06 -11.08
CA ALA A 245 -3.24 5.21 -10.75
C ALA A 245 -3.11 4.80 -9.28
N HIS A 246 -4.19 4.42 -8.64
CA HIS A 246 -4.16 4.07 -7.23
C HIS A 246 -4.95 2.81 -6.91
N GLY A 247 -4.50 2.08 -5.88
CA GLY A 247 -5.24 0.97 -5.28
C GLY A 247 -6.07 1.44 -4.08
N ALA A 248 -7.12 0.69 -3.73
CA ALA A 248 -7.88 0.93 -2.50
C ALA A 248 -7.04 0.76 -1.22
N SER A 249 -5.89 0.12 -1.34
CA SER A 249 -4.81 0.02 -0.34
C SER A 249 -3.52 -0.34 -1.08
N PRO A 250 -2.34 -0.22 -0.46
CA PRO A 250 -1.10 -0.76 -1.04
C PRO A 250 -1.21 -2.25 -1.36
N SER A 251 -0.43 -2.74 -2.33
CA SER A 251 -0.46 -4.16 -2.75
C SER A 251 -0.12 -5.14 -1.61
N ILE A 252 0.62 -4.72 -0.60
CA ILE A 252 0.85 -5.49 0.64
C ILE A 252 -0.45 -5.64 1.46
N GLY A 253 -1.32 -4.63 1.43
CA GLY A 253 -2.56 -4.59 2.20
C GLY A 253 -3.61 -5.52 1.62
N TYR A 254 -3.76 -6.71 2.22
CA TYR A 254 -4.77 -7.68 1.83
C TYR A 254 -6.12 -7.36 2.46
N SER A 255 -7.16 -7.28 1.67
CA SER A 255 -8.53 -7.05 2.14
C SER A 255 -9.53 -8.08 1.62
N GLY A 256 -9.03 -9.14 0.98
CA GLY A 256 -9.87 -10.13 0.32
C GLY A 256 -10.18 -11.35 1.20
N ASP A 257 -11.13 -12.11 0.71
CA ASP A 257 -11.53 -13.43 1.20
C ASP A 257 -11.38 -14.45 0.06
N GLN A 258 -12.08 -15.58 0.15
CA GLN A 258 -12.06 -16.61 -0.91
C GLN A 258 -12.67 -16.17 -2.25
N GLN A 259 -13.34 -15.04 -2.31
CA GLN A 259 -13.95 -14.45 -3.51
C GLN A 259 -13.07 -13.36 -4.12
N THR A 260 -11.95 -13.01 -3.49
CA THR A 260 -11.02 -11.97 -3.93
C THR A 260 -9.59 -12.53 -3.97
N TYR A 261 -8.88 -12.28 -5.06
CA TYR A 261 -7.46 -12.62 -5.14
C TYR A 261 -6.62 -11.71 -4.23
N PRO A 262 -5.52 -12.21 -3.66
CA PRO A 262 -4.73 -11.46 -2.68
C PRO A 262 -4.08 -10.19 -3.25
N ILE A 263 -3.76 -10.16 -4.55
CA ILE A 263 -3.10 -9.03 -5.21
C ILE A 263 -3.80 -8.74 -6.55
N ASP A 264 -5.12 -8.73 -6.57
CA ASP A 264 -5.92 -8.43 -7.77
C ASP A 264 -5.82 -6.96 -8.24
N ARG A 265 -5.25 -6.10 -7.39
CA ARG A 265 -5.00 -4.67 -7.64
C ARG A 265 -3.71 -4.39 -8.42
N GLY A 266 -2.94 -5.42 -8.75
CA GLY A 266 -1.59 -5.29 -9.26
C GLY A 266 -0.54 -5.17 -8.17
N ASN A 267 0.72 -5.24 -8.57
CA ASN A 267 1.89 -5.04 -7.73
C ASN A 267 2.36 -3.58 -7.87
N ASP A 268 2.40 -2.83 -6.78
CA ASP A 268 2.73 -1.40 -6.79
C ASP A 268 4.12 -1.12 -7.38
N TRP A 269 5.10 -2.00 -7.15
CA TRP A 269 6.45 -1.87 -7.72
C TRP A 269 6.45 -1.97 -9.26
N GLU A 270 5.66 -2.91 -9.80
CA GLU A 270 5.49 -3.02 -11.26
C GLU A 270 4.66 -1.88 -11.83
N LEU A 271 3.60 -1.48 -11.13
CA LEU A 271 2.74 -0.37 -11.53
C LEU A 271 3.55 0.94 -11.61
N ALA A 272 4.37 1.21 -10.59
CA ALA A 272 5.22 2.39 -10.53
C ALA A 272 6.23 2.47 -11.70
N LYS A 273 6.73 1.35 -12.22
CA LYS A 273 7.62 1.35 -13.39
C LYS A 273 6.95 1.96 -14.62
N GLY A 274 5.67 1.68 -14.82
CA GLY A 274 4.89 2.06 -16.00
C GLY A 274 4.19 3.41 -15.92
N MET A 275 4.35 4.18 -14.83
CA MET A 275 3.63 5.44 -14.59
C MET A 275 4.54 6.54 -14.04
N ASP A 276 4.06 7.78 -13.97
CA ASP A 276 4.80 8.90 -13.36
C ASP A 276 4.74 8.86 -11.84
N GLY A 277 3.75 8.20 -11.29
CA GLY A 277 3.54 8.01 -9.87
C GLY A 277 2.46 6.98 -9.59
N ILE A 278 2.28 6.66 -8.33
CA ILE A 278 1.23 5.75 -7.85
C ILE A 278 0.55 6.33 -6.61
N GLY A 279 -0.60 5.79 -6.28
CA GLY A 279 -1.35 6.23 -5.11
C GLY A 279 -2.06 5.10 -4.37
N CYS A 280 -2.71 5.50 -3.29
CA CYS A 280 -3.65 4.64 -2.57
C CYS A 280 -4.80 5.45 -1.98
N SER A 281 -5.90 4.75 -1.67
CA SER A 281 -6.96 5.25 -0.80
C SER A 281 -6.62 4.97 0.66
N SER A 282 -7.12 5.80 1.57
CA SER A 282 -7.05 5.56 3.02
C SER A 282 -8.26 6.13 3.74
N PHE A 283 -8.95 5.28 4.50
CA PHE A 283 -10.14 5.60 5.28
C PHE A 283 -9.92 5.22 6.75
N PRO A 284 -9.16 6.04 7.53
CA PRO A 284 -8.65 5.59 8.83
C PRO A 284 -9.71 5.28 9.87
N VAL A 285 -10.78 6.07 9.95
CA VAL A 285 -11.89 5.75 10.89
C VAL A 285 -12.68 4.55 10.43
N TRP A 286 -12.93 4.42 9.13
CA TRP A 286 -13.65 3.27 8.60
C TRP A 286 -12.93 1.95 8.86
N PHE A 287 -11.60 1.93 8.70
CA PHE A 287 -10.78 0.74 8.91
C PHE A 287 -10.18 0.63 10.32
N ASN A 288 -10.48 1.61 11.21
CA ASN A 288 -9.97 1.65 12.59
C ASN A 288 -8.45 1.53 12.66
N ILE A 289 -7.75 2.35 11.89
CA ILE A 289 -6.28 2.41 11.87
C ILE A 289 -5.77 3.67 12.59
N ASP A 290 -4.67 3.52 13.32
CA ASP A 290 -4.01 4.64 13.99
C ASP A 290 -2.99 5.38 13.09
N ASP A 291 -2.38 6.46 13.62
CA ASP A 291 -1.45 7.28 12.85
C ASP A 291 -0.20 6.50 12.39
N ALA A 292 0.27 5.52 13.16
CA ALA A 292 1.45 4.73 12.82
C ALA A 292 1.13 3.72 11.71
N GLU A 293 -0.03 3.08 11.77
CA GLU A 293 -0.51 2.19 10.70
C GLU A 293 -0.81 2.97 9.43
N PHE A 294 -1.44 4.15 9.55
CA PHE A 294 -1.65 5.05 8.42
C PHE A 294 -0.32 5.42 7.74
N GLY A 295 0.68 5.85 8.54
CA GLY A 295 2.01 6.15 8.02
C GLY A 295 2.70 4.95 7.39
N SER A 296 2.53 3.75 7.95
CA SER A 296 3.06 2.50 7.39
C SER A 296 2.48 2.19 6.01
N ARG A 297 1.17 2.38 5.81
CA ARG A 297 0.51 2.17 4.51
C ARG A 297 1.03 3.11 3.43
N ILE A 298 1.27 4.39 3.77
CA ILE A 298 1.85 5.33 2.81
C ILE A 298 3.33 5.00 2.55
N GLU A 299 4.06 4.53 3.56
CA GLU A 299 5.45 4.06 3.38
C GLU A 299 5.53 2.85 2.42
N MET A 300 4.51 1.95 2.41
CA MET A 300 4.43 0.87 1.42
C MET A 300 4.36 1.43 -0.02
N VAL A 301 3.53 2.45 -0.24
CA VAL A 301 3.43 3.14 -1.53
C VAL A 301 4.72 3.88 -1.87
N ASN A 302 5.31 4.60 -0.89
CA ASN A 302 6.56 5.33 -1.07
C ASN A 302 7.71 4.39 -1.48
N ALA A 303 7.82 3.24 -0.82
CA ALA A 303 8.81 2.22 -1.15
C ALA A 303 8.69 1.73 -2.61
N ALA A 304 7.46 1.48 -3.05
CA ALA A 304 7.16 1.04 -4.40
C ALA A 304 7.35 2.14 -5.44
N ALA A 305 6.98 3.39 -5.11
CA ALA A 305 7.12 4.54 -6.01
C ALA A 305 8.58 4.88 -6.34
N ASN A 306 9.52 4.54 -5.46
CA ASN A 306 10.96 4.70 -5.67
C ASN A 306 11.36 6.11 -6.17
N GLY A 307 10.86 7.15 -5.49
CA GLY A 307 11.14 8.55 -5.77
C GLY A 307 10.26 9.20 -6.84
N LYS A 308 9.26 8.51 -7.36
CA LYS A 308 8.21 9.08 -8.21
C LYS A 308 7.09 9.72 -7.37
N HIS A 309 6.10 10.33 -8.04
CA HIS A 309 4.95 10.96 -7.39
C HIS A 309 4.16 9.97 -6.52
N ILE A 310 3.71 10.44 -5.36
CA ILE A 310 2.87 9.70 -4.41
C ILE A 310 1.59 10.49 -4.18
N TRP A 311 0.46 9.90 -4.57
CA TRP A 311 -0.84 10.51 -4.39
C TRP A 311 -1.66 9.75 -3.33
N LEU A 312 -2.17 10.45 -2.33
CA LEU A 312 -3.31 9.97 -1.57
C LEU A 312 -4.55 10.35 -2.37
N SER A 313 -4.96 9.45 -3.25
CA SER A 313 -5.99 9.73 -4.26
C SER A 313 -7.40 9.79 -3.64
N GLU A 314 -7.60 9.10 -2.51
CA GLU A 314 -8.81 9.19 -1.69
C GLU A 314 -8.43 9.12 -0.20
N LEU A 315 -8.46 10.25 0.48
CA LEU A 315 -8.32 10.31 1.93
C LEU A 315 -9.68 10.62 2.57
N GLN A 316 -10.08 9.89 3.59
CA GLN A 316 -11.37 10.07 4.26
C GLN A 316 -11.62 11.53 4.64
N GLY A 317 -12.70 12.12 4.12
CA GLY A 317 -13.08 13.51 4.36
C GLY A 317 -13.94 13.69 5.61
N GLY A 318 -15.05 12.99 5.67
CA GLY A 318 -16.01 13.05 6.76
C GLY A 318 -16.37 11.68 7.31
N ARG A 319 -17.49 11.63 8.05
CA ARG A 319 -18.04 10.41 8.62
C ARG A 319 -18.13 9.29 7.59
N ALA A 320 -17.78 8.07 7.96
CA ALA A 320 -17.94 6.90 7.11
C ALA A 320 -19.22 6.12 7.45
N GLY A 321 -19.79 5.50 6.42
CA GLY A 321 -20.94 4.61 6.58
C GLY A 321 -21.27 3.87 5.29
N ILE A 322 -21.83 2.68 5.44
CA ILE A 322 -22.33 1.85 4.35
C ILE A 322 -23.77 1.44 4.66
N GLY A 323 -24.69 1.87 3.82
CA GLY A 323 -26.12 1.70 4.09
C GLY A 323 -26.53 2.49 5.33
N PHE A 324 -27.06 1.82 6.34
CA PHE A 324 -27.47 2.43 7.61
C PHE A 324 -26.48 2.17 8.77
N ASP A 325 -25.31 1.61 8.48
CA ASP A 325 -24.27 1.39 9.46
C ASP A 325 -23.26 2.54 9.44
N LEU A 326 -23.07 3.19 10.60
CA LEU A 326 -22.11 4.28 10.77
C LEU A 326 -20.88 3.75 11.50
N THR A 327 -19.71 4.10 11.01
CA THR A 327 -18.43 3.65 11.61
C THR A 327 -17.79 4.67 12.54
N GLY A 328 -18.29 5.87 12.58
CA GLY A 328 -17.83 6.92 13.49
C GLY A 328 -17.61 8.26 12.80
N GLU A 329 -17.56 9.29 13.62
CA GLU A 329 -17.33 10.66 13.21
C GLU A 329 -15.83 10.90 12.95
N VAL A 330 -15.54 11.87 12.08
CA VAL A 330 -14.18 12.34 11.82
C VAL A 330 -13.99 13.72 12.47
N SER A 331 -13.19 13.78 13.51
CA SER A 331 -12.88 15.04 14.18
C SER A 331 -11.90 15.91 13.35
N PRO A 332 -11.88 17.24 13.56
CA PRO A 332 -10.91 18.12 12.93
C PRO A 332 -9.44 17.74 13.27
N GLU A 333 -9.20 17.19 14.48
CA GLU A 333 -7.89 16.72 14.90
C GLU A 333 -7.44 15.51 14.07
N GLN A 334 -8.32 14.52 13.87
CA GLN A 334 -8.03 13.33 13.05
C GLN A 334 -7.71 13.74 11.60
N GLN A 335 -8.57 14.57 11.01
CA GLN A 335 -8.40 15.03 9.64
C GLN A 335 -7.07 15.77 9.42
N GLN A 336 -6.70 16.69 10.33
CA GLN A 336 -5.41 17.38 10.26
C GLN A 336 -4.24 16.41 10.42
N ARG A 337 -4.30 15.49 11.39
CA ARG A 337 -3.23 14.50 11.57
C ARG A 337 -3.02 13.67 10.31
N TRP A 338 -4.08 13.23 9.64
CA TRP A 338 -3.95 12.46 8.40
C TRP A 338 -3.32 13.28 7.27
N LEU A 339 -3.75 14.53 7.10
CA LEU A 339 -3.14 15.42 6.12
C LEU A 339 -1.63 15.57 6.35
N TRP A 340 -1.23 15.91 7.58
CA TRP A 340 0.16 16.11 7.91
C TRP A 340 0.97 14.82 7.95
N ASN A 341 0.36 13.69 8.25
CA ASN A 341 1.01 12.38 8.17
C ASN A 341 1.25 11.96 6.70
N GLY A 342 0.31 12.26 5.81
CA GLY A 342 0.52 12.09 4.37
C GLY A 342 1.74 12.87 3.88
N ILE A 343 1.85 14.13 4.26
CA ILE A 343 3.03 14.98 3.96
C ILE A 343 4.29 14.38 4.57
N ALA A 344 4.26 13.98 5.85
CA ALA A 344 5.38 13.38 6.56
C ALA A 344 5.91 12.09 5.92
N CYS A 345 5.05 11.36 5.23
CA CYS A 345 5.41 10.16 4.48
C CYS A 345 5.78 10.41 3.01
N GLY A 346 5.77 11.68 2.56
CA GLY A 346 6.23 12.08 1.23
C GLY A 346 5.16 12.14 0.16
N ALA A 347 3.87 12.14 0.51
CA ALA A 347 2.80 12.39 -0.46
C ALA A 347 2.89 13.84 -0.98
N ASP A 348 2.81 14.02 -2.29
CA ASP A 348 2.86 15.34 -2.95
C ASP A 348 1.48 15.82 -3.43
N THR A 349 0.49 14.93 -3.45
CA THR A 349 -0.90 15.24 -3.75
C THR A 349 -1.80 14.46 -2.78
N ILE A 350 -2.70 15.17 -2.09
CA ILE A 350 -3.66 14.58 -1.15
C ILE A 350 -5.06 15.06 -1.51
N LEU A 351 -5.95 14.13 -1.84
CA LEU A 351 -7.31 14.38 -2.28
C LEU A 351 -8.28 13.74 -1.29
N PHE A 352 -9.14 14.55 -0.67
CA PHE A 352 -10.15 14.05 0.26
C PHE A 352 -11.35 13.47 -0.49
N TRP A 353 -11.82 12.34 -0.04
CA TRP A 353 -13.10 11.75 -0.45
C TRP A 353 -14.15 12.08 0.59
N CYS A 354 -15.12 12.97 0.31
CA CYS A 354 -15.31 13.86 -0.83
C CYS A 354 -15.71 15.25 -0.32
N TRP A 355 -16.07 16.23 -1.19
CA TRP A 355 -16.48 17.55 -0.72
C TRP A 355 -17.82 17.53 0.00
N ARG A 356 -18.88 17.12 -0.68
CA ARG A 356 -20.22 16.91 -0.11
C ARG A 356 -20.44 15.45 0.19
N ASP A 357 -21.33 15.16 1.13
CA ASP A 357 -21.81 13.80 1.34
C ASP A 357 -22.31 13.18 0.04
N GLU A 358 -22.01 11.90 -0.14
CA GLU A 358 -22.48 11.14 -1.29
C GLU A 358 -24.01 11.10 -1.36
N VAL A 359 -24.55 11.16 -2.57
CA VAL A 359 -25.99 11.24 -2.81
C VAL A 359 -26.58 9.89 -3.18
N PHE A 360 -25.80 9.04 -3.86
CA PHE A 360 -26.30 7.81 -4.47
C PHE A 360 -25.65 6.56 -3.86
N GLY A 361 -26.46 5.52 -3.71
CA GLY A 361 -26.03 4.16 -3.36
C GLY A 361 -25.78 3.95 -1.88
N ARG A 362 -24.87 3.03 -1.55
CA ARG A 362 -24.61 2.57 -0.18
C ARG A 362 -23.86 3.58 0.68
N GLU A 363 -23.20 4.54 0.05
CA GLU A 363 -22.41 5.58 0.72
C GLU A 363 -23.22 6.86 0.97
N SER A 364 -24.49 6.89 0.59
CA SER A 364 -25.35 8.07 0.72
C SER A 364 -25.32 8.68 2.13
N GLY A 365 -25.13 10.01 2.19
CA GLY A 365 -25.11 10.77 3.44
C GLY A 365 -23.80 10.64 4.23
N ASN A 366 -22.70 10.20 3.58
CA ASN A 366 -21.40 9.98 4.23
C ASN A 366 -20.25 10.58 3.44
N PHE A 367 -19.07 10.60 4.04
CA PHE A 367 -17.76 10.95 3.51
C PHE A 367 -17.50 12.44 3.25
N GLY A 368 -18.51 13.31 3.29
CA GLY A 368 -18.33 14.73 3.01
C GLY A 368 -17.38 15.42 3.97
N LEU A 369 -16.34 16.06 3.43
CA LEU A 369 -15.51 17.02 4.19
C LEU A 369 -16.38 18.20 4.67
N TYR A 370 -17.21 18.72 3.77
CA TYR A 370 -18.34 19.60 4.02
C TYR A 370 -19.63 18.76 4.08
N GLY A 371 -19.68 17.87 5.08
CA GLY A 371 -20.76 16.92 5.28
C GLY A 371 -21.88 17.44 6.17
N ASN A 372 -22.87 16.60 6.41
CA ASN A 372 -24.02 16.89 7.25
C ASN A 372 -23.88 16.25 8.65
N ASP A 373 -22.75 16.54 9.32
CA ASP A 373 -22.44 16.06 10.66
C ASP A 373 -21.94 17.20 11.56
N GLU A 374 -21.86 16.95 12.87
CA GLU A 374 -21.56 17.98 13.87
C GLU A 374 -20.16 18.60 13.74
N TYR A 375 -19.19 17.89 13.14
CA TYR A 375 -17.80 18.36 12.99
C TYR A 375 -17.52 19.08 11.67
N SER A 376 -18.45 19.11 10.74
CA SER A 376 -18.24 19.64 9.38
C SER A 376 -17.64 21.05 9.39
N ALA A 377 -18.21 21.99 10.17
CA ALA A 377 -17.74 23.38 10.23
C ALA A 377 -16.31 23.47 10.80
N GLU A 378 -16.02 22.71 11.84
CA GLU A 378 -14.69 22.70 12.47
C GLU A 378 -13.64 22.01 11.61
N ARG A 379 -14.01 20.98 10.84
CA ARG A 379 -13.13 20.37 9.83
C ARG A 379 -12.74 21.36 8.74
N ILE A 380 -13.69 22.11 8.20
CA ILE A 380 -13.42 23.16 7.19
C ILE A 380 -12.49 24.22 7.74
N LYS A 381 -12.69 24.66 8.98
CA LYS A 381 -11.80 25.60 9.66
C LYS A 381 -10.39 25.02 9.82
N ALA A 382 -10.28 23.79 10.30
CA ALA A 382 -9.00 23.09 10.45
C ALA A 382 -8.26 22.93 9.11
N MET A 383 -8.99 22.67 8.03
CA MET A 383 -8.43 22.60 6.69
C MET A 383 -7.92 23.95 6.22
N SER A 384 -8.69 25.03 6.46
CA SER A 384 -8.27 26.39 6.10
C SER A 384 -7.00 26.82 6.85
N GLU A 385 -6.88 26.49 8.14
CA GLU A 385 -5.67 26.69 8.94
C GLU A 385 -4.48 25.95 8.34
N SER A 386 -4.64 24.65 8.03
CA SER A 386 -3.59 23.83 7.41
C SER A 386 -3.19 24.36 6.02
N GLY A 387 -4.16 24.68 5.17
CA GLY A 387 -3.90 25.23 3.82
C GLY A 387 -3.10 26.54 3.86
N LYS A 388 -3.38 27.42 4.84
CA LYS A 388 -2.62 28.63 5.07
C LYS A 388 -1.17 28.31 5.47
N ILE A 389 -0.96 27.44 6.45
CA ILE A 389 0.39 27.04 6.93
C ILE A 389 1.18 26.39 5.80
N ILE A 390 0.57 25.50 5.01
CA ILE A 390 1.19 24.86 3.84
C ILE A 390 1.62 25.91 2.83
N SER A 391 0.77 26.89 2.52
CA SER A 391 1.09 27.95 1.57
C SER A 391 2.22 28.87 2.08
N GLU A 392 2.21 29.24 3.35
CA GLU A 392 3.25 30.09 3.98
C GLU A 392 4.60 29.35 4.08
N ASN A 393 4.63 28.03 4.12
CA ASN A 393 5.81 27.20 4.21
C ASN A 393 6.03 26.34 2.96
N SER A 394 5.51 26.76 1.80
CA SER A 394 5.51 25.95 0.57
C SER A 394 6.90 25.45 0.17
N SER A 395 7.94 26.29 0.22
CA SER A 395 9.32 25.87 -0.11
C SER A 395 9.80 24.72 0.80
N LEU A 396 9.52 24.79 2.10
CA LEU A 396 9.88 23.74 3.05
C LEU A 396 9.15 22.43 2.76
N ILE A 397 7.85 22.52 2.49
CA ILE A 397 6.99 21.36 2.30
C ILE A 397 7.27 20.70 0.96
N ASP A 398 7.43 21.49 -0.12
CA ASP A 398 7.70 20.96 -1.47
C ASP A 398 9.10 20.31 -1.58
N ASN A 399 10.06 20.73 -0.77
CA ASN A 399 11.40 20.15 -0.74
C ASN A 399 11.61 19.11 0.39
N TYR A 400 10.56 18.81 1.15
CA TYR A 400 10.65 17.83 2.22
C TYR A 400 10.87 16.41 1.68
N LYS A 401 11.76 15.68 2.35
CA LYS A 401 12.00 14.25 2.10
C LYS A 401 12.05 13.51 3.43
N PRO A 402 11.25 12.43 3.57
CA PRO A 402 11.35 11.56 4.72
C PRO A 402 12.76 10.93 4.84
N ASP A 403 13.19 10.64 6.06
CA ASP A 403 14.45 9.95 6.29
C ASP A 403 14.42 8.54 5.69
N SER A 404 15.53 8.13 5.07
CA SER A 404 15.66 6.78 4.52
C SER A 404 15.86 5.75 5.62
N ALA A 405 15.14 4.63 5.52
CA ALA A 405 15.23 3.53 6.46
C ALA A 405 16.44 2.60 6.17
N GLN A 406 17.07 2.10 7.23
CA GLN A 406 18.14 1.08 7.18
C GLN A 406 17.58 -0.34 7.44
N VAL A 407 16.29 -0.46 7.75
CA VAL A 407 15.59 -1.74 7.93
C VAL A 407 14.63 -1.94 6.77
N GLY A 408 14.75 -3.08 6.08
CA GLY A 408 13.83 -3.51 5.02
C GLY A 408 12.93 -4.65 5.52
N ILE A 409 11.63 -4.57 5.24
CA ILE A 409 10.67 -5.65 5.51
C ILE A 409 10.25 -6.24 4.17
N LEU A 410 10.48 -7.53 3.97
CA LEU A 410 10.27 -8.18 2.68
C LEU A 410 8.79 -8.57 2.49
N PHE A 411 8.22 -8.11 1.39
CA PHE A 411 6.96 -8.58 0.82
C PHE A 411 7.23 -9.60 -0.28
N SER A 412 6.63 -10.78 -0.17
CA SER A 412 6.70 -11.84 -1.18
C SER A 412 5.31 -12.12 -1.75
N PRO A 413 4.99 -11.68 -2.97
CA PRO A 413 3.75 -12.04 -3.66
C PRO A 413 3.53 -13.55 -3.73
N ASP A 414 4.58 -14.34 -4.00
CA ASP A 414 4.50 -15.80 -4.07
C ASP A 414 4.01 -16.41 -2.74
N SER A 415 4.40 -15.84 -1.60
CA SER A 415 3.90 -16.29 -0.28
C SER A 415 2.41 -15.98 -0.08
N TYR A 416 1.94 -14.83 -0.59
CA TYR A 416 0.50 -14.47 -0.59
C TYR A 416 -0.29 -15.43 -1.48
N TYR A 417 0.18 -15.69 -2.70
CA TYR A 417 -0.47 -16.62 -3.63
C TYR A 417 -0.57 -18.03 -3.03
N LEU A 418 0.53 -18.50 -2.39
CA LEU A 418 0.56 -19.81 -1.75
C LEU A 418 -0.40 -19.89 -0.56
N ALA A 419 -0.40 -18.88 0.31
CA ALA A 419 -1.31 -18.83 1.47
C ALA A 419 -2.77 -18.85 1.01
N TRP A 420 -3.11 -18.05 0.01
CA TRP A 420 -4.45 -18.06 -0.56
C TRP A 420 -4.80 -19.40 -1.23
N ALA A 421 -3.87 -20.01 -1.96
CA ALA A 421 -4.09 -21.31 -2.58
C ALA A 421 -4.32 -22.43 -1.54
N GLN A 422 -3.69 -22.35 -0.38
CA GLN A 422 -3.81 -23.34 0.69
C GLN A 422 -5.01 -23.08 1.63
N GLU A 423 -5.23 -21.81 2.02
CA GLU A 423 -6.13 -21.45 3.11
C GLU A 423 -7.31 -20.56 2.65
N GLY A 424 -7.31 -20.07 1.41
CA GLY A 424 -8.29 -19.11 0.89
C GLY A 424 -8.10 -17.69 1.41
N SER A 425 -6.95 -17.39 2.05
CA SER A 425 -6.64 -16.09 2.61
C SER A 425 -5.14 -15.85 2.69
N ALA A 426 -4.70 -14.62 2.41
CA ALA A 426 -3.33 -14.17 2.62
C ALA A 426 -3.18 -13.29 3.89
N LEU A 427 -4.21 -13.17 4.71
CA LEU A 427 -4.24 -12.26 5.86
C LEU A 427 -3.12 -12.52 6.87
N LYS A 428 -2.72 -13.78 7.07
CA LYS A 428 -1.60 -14.13 7.94
C LYS A 428 -0.27 -13.54 7.44
N MET A 429 -0.08 -13.43 6.12
CA MET A 429 1.12 -12.86 5.52
C MET A 429 1.18 -11.35 5.73
N GLN A 430 0.07 -10.66 5.49
CA GLN A 430 -0.06 -9.23 5.75
C GLN A 430 0.17 -8.92 7.23
N LYS A 431 -0.57 -9.56 8.14
CA LYS A 431 -0.44 -9.35 9.59
C LYS A 431 0.99 -9.57 10.09
N ALA A 432 1.73 -10.53 9.52
CA ALA A 432 3.13 -10.72 9.88
C ALA A 432 3.98 -9.49 9.53
N ILE A 433 3.81 -8.93 8.33
CA ILE A 433 4.49 -7.70 7.90
C ILE A 433 4.12 -6.53 8.82
N ASP A 434 2.84 -6.31 9.05
CA ASP A 434 2.33 -5.23 9.91
C ASP A 434 2.86 -5.35 11.36
N GLY A 435 2.95 -6.57 11.88
CA GLY A 435 3.49 -6.82 13.23
C GLY A 435 4.95 -6.40 13.38
N TYR A 436 5.81 -6.75 12.42
CA TYR A 436 7.21 -6.32 12.45
C TYR A 436 7.35 -4.80 12.27
N ALA A 437 6.60 -4.20 11.35
CA ALA A 437 6.61 -2.75 11.16
C ALA A 437 6.17 -2.01 12.44
N ARG A 438 5.09 -2.49 13.08
CA ARG A 438 4.57 -1.94 14.34
C ARG A 438 5.58 -2.03 15.48
N ALA A 439 6.25 -3.17 15.67
CA ALA A 439 7.25 -3.35 16.70
C ALA A 439 8.47 -2.43 16.54
N LEU A 440 8.92 -2.19 15.33
CA LEU A 440 10.05 -1.30 15.04
C LEU A 440 9.72 0.16 15.36
N VAL A 441 8.55 0.64 14.95
CA VAL A 441 8.17 2.04 15.16
C VAL A 441 7.98 2.38 16.64
N LYS A 442 7.59 1.42 17.49
CA LYS A 442 7.51 1.58 18.95
C LYS A 442 8.84 1.97 19.58
N HIS A 443 9.96 1.59 18.95
CA HIS A 443 11.32 1.93 19.39
C HIS A 443 12.02 3.00 18.52
N SER A 444 11.23 3.79 17.77
CA SER A 444 11.75 4.84 16.88
C SER A 444 12.73 4.30 15.82
N ILE A 445 12.52 3.08 15.34
CA ILE A 445 13.31 2.46 14.28
C ILE A 445 12.52 2.63 12.97
N ALA A 446 13.07 3.43 12.06
CA ALA A 446 12.51 3.59 10.73
C ALA A 446 12.66 2.30 9.92
N SER A 447 11.58 1.85 9.31
CA SER A 447 11.58 0.72 8.39
C SER A 447 10.88 1.10 7.08
N THR A 448 11.24 0.40 6.01
CA THR A 448 10.59 0.50 4.71
C THR A 448 10.34 -0.89 4.15
N PHE A 449 9.65 -0.97 3.03
CA PHE A 449 9.27 -2.24 2.43
C PHE A 449 10.10 -2.53 1.19
N ILE A 450 10.34 -3.80 0.92
CA ILE A 450 11.00 -4.29 -0.28
C ILE A 450 10.20 -5.46 -0.84
N GLU A 451 10.14 -5.58 -2.15
CA GLU A 451 9.40 -6.63 -2.81
C GLU A 451 10.36 -7.65 -3.43
N SER A 452 10.02 -8.93 -3.37
CA SER A 452 10.94 -10.02 -3.66
C SER A 452 11.49 -10.08 -5.11
N GLU A 453 10.82 -9.47 -6.08
CA GLU A 453 11.31 -9.36 -7.47
C GLU A 453 12.03 -8.02 -7.75
N HIS A 454 12.03 -7.09 -6.76
CA HIS A 454 12.57 -5.72 -6.87
C HIS A 454 13.64 -5.48 -5.79
N LEU A 455 14.63 -6.37 -5.73
CA LEU A 455 15.72 -6.33 -4.76
C LEU A 455 16.95 -5.60 -5.33
N GLU A 456 16.75 -4.40 -5.84
CA GLU A 456 17.82 -3.49 -6.21
C GLU A 456 18.31 -2.71 -4.97
N ASN A 457 19.59 -2.39 -4.90
CA ASN A 457 20.17 -1.54 -3.87
C ASN A 457 19.98 -2.06 -2.43
N LEU A 458 20.16 -3.36 -2.19
CA LEU A 458 20.07 -3.94 -0.84
C LEU A 458 21.19 -3.46 0.09
N ASP A 459 22.29 -2.95 -0.43
CA ASP A 459 23.43 -2.41 0.29
C ASP A 459 23.11 -1.20 1.17
N ARG A 460 22.01 -0.50 0.91
CA ARG A 460 21.50 0.56 1.78
C ARG A 460 20.96 0.06 3.12
N PHE A 461 20.60 -1.22 3.20
CA PHE A 461 20.04 -1.82 4.40
C PHE A 461 21.15 -2.42 5.28
N LYS A 462 20.96 -2.34 6.58
CA LYS A 462 21.76 -3.05 7.58
C LYS A 462 21.04 -4.29 8.09
N PHE A 463 19.71 -4.25 8.07
CA PHE A 463 18.84 -5.29 8.57
C PHE A 463 17.66 -5.53 7.62
N ILE A 464 17.47 -6.77 7.20
CA ILE A 464 16.32 -7.19 6.38
C ILE A 464 15.55 -8.27 7.14
N ILE A 465 14.23 -8.12 7.20
CA ILE A 465 13.30 -9.02 7.88
C ILE A 465 12.42 -9.71 6.84
N LEU A 466 12.29 -11.02 6.94
CA LEU A 466 11.45 -11.86 6.10
C LEU A 466 10.26 -12.43 6.90
N PRO A 467 9.19 -11.63 7.12
CA PRO A 467 8.03 -12.09 7.88
C PRO A 467 7.27 -13.15 7.09
N ARG A 468 7.19 -14.38 7.60
CA ARG A 468 6.42 -15.49 7.00
C ARG A 468 6.65 -15.64 5.48
N VAL A 469 7.87 -15.44 5.02
CA VAL A 469 8.24 -15.59 3.60
C VAL A 469 8.47 -17.06 3.31
N VAL A 470 7.41 -17.80 3.00
CA VAL A 470 7.43 -19.27 2.80
C VAL A 470 7.70 -19.68 1.35
N ALA A 471 7.45 -18.79 0.39
CA ALA A 471 7.75 -19.02 -1.02
C ALA A 471 8.64 -17.89 -1.56
N LEU A 472 9.67 -18.24 -2.34
CA LEU A 472 10.63 -17.30 -2.89
C LEU A 472 11.26 -17.82 -4.19
N GLY A 473 11.51 -16.93 -5.12
CA GLY A 473 12.21 -17.20 -6.37
C GLY A 473 13.72 -17.29 -6.17
N LYS A 474 14.41 -18.04 -7.05
CA LYS A 474 15.86 -18.23 -6.98
C LYS A 474 16.66 -16.93 -7.06
N GLU A 475 16.24 -15.98 -7.90
CA GLU A 475 16.92 -14.69 -8.03
C GLU A 475 16.91 -13.90 -6.71
N ALA A 476 15.75 -13.87 -6.03
CA ALA A 476 15.65 -13.25 -4.72
C ALA A 476 16.55 -13.93 -3.68
N GLU A 477 16.59 -15.28 -3.69
CA GLU A 477 17.49 -16.05 -2.82
C GLU A 477 18.96 -15.67 -3.04
N GLU A 478 19.41 -15.52 -4.30
CA GLU A 478 20.79 -15.11 -4.63
C GLU A 478 21.11 -13.70 -4.11
N LYS A 479 20.20 -12.75 -4.33
CA LYS A 479 20.38 -11.37 -3.86
C LYS A 479 20.44 -11.30 -2.32
N LEU A 480 19.56 -12.03 -1.62
CA LEU A 480 19.55 -12.09 -0.15
C LEU A 480 20.80 -12.81 0.40
N LEU A 481 21.26 -13.88 -0.24
CA LEU A 481 22.52 -14.54 0.12
C LEU A 481 23.70 -13.55 0.00
N SER A 482 23.79 -12.88 -1.15
CA SER A 482 24.83 -11.86 -1.38
C SER A 482 24.78 -10.72 -0.35
N PHE A 483 23.58 -10.26 0.03
CA PHE A 483 23.40 -9.25 1.07
C PHE A 483 24.03 -9.70 2.41
N VAL A 484 23.75 -10.93 2.84
CA VAL A 484 24.32 -11.48 4.09
C VAL A 484 25.85 -11.66 3.98
N GLU A 485 26.33 -12.26 2.88
CA GLU A 485 27.77 -12.49 2.66
C GLU A 485 28.59 -11.20 2.68
N ASN A 486 27.97 -10.07 2.27
CA ASN A 486 28.61 -8.75 2.28
C ASN A 486 28.49 -7.99 3.60
N GLY A 487 27.84 -8.53 4.63
CA GLY A 487 27.81 -7.96 5.96
C GLY A 487 26.42 -7.54 6.49
N GLY A 488 25.36 -7.79 5.72
CA GLY A 488 23.98 -7.54 6.16
C GLY A 488 23.52 -8.53 7.23
N THR A 489 22.53 -8.13 8.01
CA THR A 489 21.82 -8.99 8.96
C THR A 489 20.46 -9.37 8.36
N LEU A 490 20.15 -10.66 8.28
CA LEU A 490 18.90 -11.19 7.79
C LEU A 490 18.13 -11.85 8.94
N LEU A 491 16.88 -11.49 9.16
CA LEU A 491 15.96 -12.21 10.05
C LEU A 491 15.00 -13.05 9.21
N VAL A 492 14.91 -14.33 9.51
CA VAL A 492 13.99 -15.26 8.83
C VAL A 492 13.14 -15.98 9.86
N GLU A 493 11.88 -16.23 9.52
CA GLU A 493 10.97 -17.06 10.29
C GLU A 493 10.96 -18.51 9.76
N SER A 494 10.19 -19.36 10.42
CA SER A 494 10.03 -20.79 10.10
C SER A 494 9.75 -21.02 8.60
N GLU A 495 10.36 -22.07 8.05
CA GLU A 495 10.16 -22.52 6.66
C GLU A 495 10.41 -21.43 5.61
N CYS A 496 11.36 -20.52 5.86
CA CYS A 496 11.73 -19.49 4.91
C CYS A 496 12.11 -20.10 3.56
N ALA A 497 11.39 -19.66 2.49
CA ALA A 497 11.55 -20.19 1.13
C ALA A 497 11.47 -21.73 1.03
N ALA A 498 10.63 -22.36 1.86
CA ALA A 498 10.40 -23.80 1.79
C ALA A 498 9.63 -24.24 0.55
N PHE A 499 9.02 -23.30 -0.17
CA PHE A 499 8.32 -23.54 -1.43
C PHE A 499 8.98 -22.74 -2.57
N ASP A 500 8.86 -23.26 -3.77
CA ASP A 500 9.22 -22.52 -4.97
C ASP A 500 8.01 -21.72 -5.54
N LYS A 501 8.26 -20.96 -6.61
CA LYS A 501 7.21 -20.15 -7.27
C LYS A 501 6.04 -20.96 -7.84
N ALA A 502 6.23 -22.26 -8.08
CA ALA A 502 5.17 -23.14 -8.51
C ALA A 502 4.38 -23.76 -7.35
N GLY A 503 4.68 -23.36 -6.10
CA GLY A 503 4.05 -23.91 -4.90
C GLY A 503 4.51 -25.32 -4.53
N LEU A 504 5.64 -25.78 -5.08
CA LEU A 504 6.19 -27.10 -4.77
C LEU A 504 7.06 -27.01 -3.52
N TYR A 505 6.76 -27.86 -2.52
CA TYR A 505 7.51 -27.95 -1.29
C TYR A 505 8.90 -28.56 -1.55
N ARG A 506 9.93 -27.87 -1.09
CA ARG A 506 11.32 -28.30 -1.24
C ARG A 506 11.72 -29.22 -0.10
N TYR A 507 12.38 -30.31 -0.44
CA TYR A 507 13.03 -31.14 0.57
C TYR A 507 14.05 -30.31 1.39
N PRO A 508 14.26 -30.64 2.67
CA PRO A 508 15.12 -29.83 3.58
C PRO A 508 16.49 -29.51 3.00
N GLU A 509 17.13 -30.44 2.30
CA GLU A 509 18.44 -30.27 1.67
C GLU A 509 18.45 -29.31 0.46
N LYS A 510 17.29 -28.92 -0.06
CA LYS A 510 17.14 -28.00 -1.21
C LYS A 510 16.62 -26.63 -0.81
N ARG A 511 16.46 -26.37 0.48
CA ARG A 511 15.92 -25.12 0.98
C ARG A 511 16.96 -24.00 0.96
N PHE A 512 16.47 -22.77 0.89
CA PHE A 512 17.30 -21.57 0.95
C PHE A 512 18.21 -21.54 2.18
N LEU A 513 17.69 -21.86 3.36
CA LEU A 513 18.46 -21.83 4.61
C LEU A 513 19.67 -22.78 4.59
N ASN A 514 19.62 -23.91 3.86
CA ASN A 514 20.79 -24.78 3.70
C ASN A 514 21.96 -24.11 2.99
N ARG A 515 21.69 -23.17 2.10
CA ARG A 515 22.71 -22.38 1.41
C ARG A 515 23.42 -21.40 2.37
N LEU A 516 22.73 -21.03 3.45
CA LEU A 516 23.25 -20.25 4.56
C LEU A 516 23.89 -21.13 5.66
N GLY A 517 23.98 -22.45 5.42
CA GLY A 517 24.52 -23.41 6.40
C GLY A 517 23.56 -23.76 7.56
N ILE A 518 22.27 -23.40 7.42
CA ILE A 518 21.25 -23.57 8.46
C ILE A 518 20.27 -24.67 8.03
N ARG A 519 20.13 -25.71 8.85
CA ARG A 519 19.26 -26.84 8.55
C ARG A 519 18.06 -26.90 9.49
N GLU A 520 16.87 -26.91 8.92
CA GLU A 520 15.62 -27.17 9.64
C GLU A 520 15.40 -28.68 9.83
N ALA A 521 14.94 -29.07 11.03
CA ALA A 521 14.76 -30.47 11.42
C ALA A 521 13.32 -31.01 11.24
N GLY A 522 12.45 -30.23 10.58
CA GLY A 522 11.04 -30.59 10.30
C GLY A 522 10.07 -30.05 11.36
N ARG A 523 8.80 -30.29 11.13
CA ARG A 523 7.69 -29.61 11.86
C ARG A 523 7.40 -30.25 13.22
N ARG A 524 7.10 -29.44 14.22
CA ARG A 524 6.67 -29.82 15.57
C ARG A 524 5.48 -28.95 15.97
N GLN A 525 4.67 -29.47 16.90
CA GLN A 525 3.72 -28.62 17.63
C GLN A 525 4.44 -27.89 18.75
N LEU A 526 4.21 -26.59 18.87
CA LEU A 526 4.79 -25.69 19.86
C LEU A 526 3.72 -25.29 20.88
N ILE A 527 4.10 -25.17 22.14
CA ILE A 527 3.30 -24.56 23.19
C ILE A 527 3.83 -23.14 23.39
N THR A 528 2.97 -22.16 23.29
CA THR A 528 3.26 -20.73 23.43
C THR A 528 2.73 -20.21 24.78
N PRO A 529 3.32 -19.18 25.42
CA PRO A 529 4.50 -18.43 24.99
C PRO A 529 5.81 -19.22 25.12
N VAL A 530 6.86 -18.67 24.49
CA VAL A 530 8.22 -19.23 24.54
C VAL A 530 9.21 -18.22 25.15
N GLU A 531 10.25 -18.72 25.83
CA GLU A 531 11.26 -17.88 26.46
C GLU A 531 12.49 -17.70 25.56
N PHE A 532 12.92 -16.46 25.41
CA PHE A 532 14.14 -16.05 24.74
C PHE A 532 15.12 -15.45 25.74
N THR A 533 16.40 -15.70 25.53
CA THR A 533 17.49 -15.00 26.27
C THR A 533 18.28 -14.15 25.27
N ILE A 534 18.23 -12.84 25.43
CA ILE A 534 18.90 -11.88 24.55
C ILE A 534 19.62 -10.86 25.43
N GLY A 535 20.92 -10.69 25.25
CA GLY A 535 21.73 -9.76 26.06
C GLY A 535 21.62 -10.00 27.57
N GLY A 536 21.42 -11.26 28.00
CA GLY A 536 21.27 -11.64 29.42
C GLY A 536 19.88 -11.37 30.01
N LYS A 537 18.88 -10.88 29.22
CA LYS A 537 17.47 -10.70 29.61
C LYS A 537 16.66 -11.87 29.11
N THR A 538 15.72 -12.32 29.93
CA THR A 538 14.70 -13.30 29.52
C THR A 538 13.46 -12.56 29.06
N LEU A 539 12.97 -12.88 27.85
CA LEU A 539 11.82 -12.31 27.19
C LEU A 539 10.77 -13.43 26.96
N SER A 540 9.51 -13.16 27.19
CA SER A 540 8.41 -14.11 26.97
C SER A 540 7.59 -13.73 25.75
N LEU A 541 7.67 -14.54 24.70
CA LEU A 541 7.14 -14.21 23.37
C LEU A 541 5.98 -15.12 22.98
N GLY A 542 4.87 -14.52 22.54
CA GLY A 542 3.80 -15.22 21.84
C GLY A 542 4.22 -15.54 20.38
N CYS A 543 3.81 -16.69 19.88
CA CYS A 543 4.03 -17.10 18.50
C CYS A 543 2.97 -18.14 18.07
N ASP A 544 2.97 -18.55 16.80
CA ASP A 544 2.12 -19.63 16.32
C ASP A 544 2.45 -20.96 17.03
N GLN A 545 1.47 -21.86 17.15
CA GLN A 545 1.67 -23.22 17.68
C GLN A 545 2.44 -24.12 16.68
N TRP A 546 3.47 -23.59 16.09
CA TRP A 546 4.27 -24.15 15.01
C TRP A 546 5.75 -24.02 15.33
N LEU A 547 6.48 -25.10 15.25
CA LEU A 547 7.94 -25.12 15.40
C LEU A 547 8.59 -25.90 14.25
N THR A 548 9.56 -25.26 13.61
CA THR A 548 10.54 -25.94 12.78
C THR A 548 11.90 -25.70 13.42
N PRO A 549 12.37 -26.62 14.30
CA PRO A 549 13.62 -26.41 15.02
C PRO A 549 14.81 -26.53 14.09
N PHE A 550 15.92 -25.91 14.50
CA PHE A 550 17.18 -25.95 13.76
C PHE A 550 18.06 -27.11 14.24
N ALA A 551 18.52 -27.91 13.29
CA ALA A 551 19.48 -28.97 13.56
C ALA A 551 20.90 -28.38 13.69
N ILE A 552 21.75 -29.06 14.44
CA ILE A 552 23.19 -28.79 14.43
C ILE A 552 23.74 -29.31 13.09
N GLY A 553 23.99 -28.37 12.16
CA GLY A 553 24.50 -28.65 10.81
C GLY A 553 26.02 -28.41 10.73
N GLU A 554 26.48 -28.20 9.49
CA GLU A 554 27.89 -27.84 9.23
C GLU A 554 28.27 -26.48 9.84
N ASN A 555 27.26 -25.56 9.90
CA ASN A 555 27.42 -24.25 10.56
C ASN A 555 26.80 -24.29 11.95
N ALA A 556 27.60 -24.21 12.99
CA ALA A 556 27.11 -24.13 14.36
C ALA A 556 26.57 -22.70 14.63
N PRO A 557 25.46 -22.57 15.38
CA PRO A 557 24.96 -21.25 15.74
C PRO A 557 25.98 -20.47 16.59
N ALA A 558 26.17 -19.20 16.25
CA ALA A 558 27.05 -18.29 17.01
C ALA A 558 26.42 -17.97 18.38
N GLU A 559 25.08 -17.92 18.44
CA GLU A 559 24.32 -17.64 19.65
C GLU A 559 22.96 -18.33 19.60
N VAL A 560 22.53 -18.99 20.66
CA VAL A 560 21.22 -19.60 20.80
C VAL A 560 20.36 -18.72 21.70
N PHE A 561 19.26 -18.15 21.14
CA PHE A 561 18.35 -17.27 21.87
C PHE A 561 17.26 -18.04 22.61
N ALA A 562 16.77 -19.13 22.02
CA ALA A 562 15.70 -19.93 22.58
C ALA A 562 15.81 -21.41 22.24
N ARG A 563 15.36 -22.23 23.17
CA ARG A 563 15.18 -23.68 23.00
C ARG A 563 13.77 -24.08 23.36
N TYR A 564 13.22 -25.02 22.63
CA TYR A 564 12.02 -25.71 23.01
C TYR A 564 12.35 -27.17 23.32
N LYS A 565 12.20 -27.55 24.58
CA LYS A 565 12.77 -28.80 25.10
C LYS A 565 14.29 -28.81 24.86
N ASN A 566 14.82 -29.75 24.09
CA ASN A 566 16.24 -29.83 23.74
C ASN A 566 16.58 -29.33 22.33
N GLU A 567 15.57 -28.90 21.56
CA GLU A 567 15.74 -28.44 20.17
C GLU A 567 15.99 -26.92 20.12
N ILE A 568 16.79 -26.46 19.15
CA ILE A 568 17.02 -25.02 18.93
C ILE A 568 15.78 -24.41 18.29
N LEU A 569 15.13 -23.47 18.98
CA LEU A 569 13.98 -22.72 18.45
C LEU A 569 14.43 -21.44 17.75
N ALA A 570 15.41 -20.73 18.30
CA ALA A 570 15.90 -19.49 17.71
C ALA A 570 17.40 -19.33 17.95
N ALA A 571 18.11 -18.90 16.91
CA ALA A 571 19.56 -18.71 16.98
C ALA A 571 20.07 -17.73 15.93
N ARG A 572 21.28 -17.19 16.20
CA ARG A 572 22.06 -16.46 15.21
C ARG A 572 23.14 -17.35 14.62
N TYR A 573 23.34 -17.22 13.33
CA TYR A 573 24.37 -17.89 12.55
C TYR A 573 25.24 -16.85 11.85
N SER A 574 26.56 -17.07 11.84
CA SER A 574 27.49 -16.28 11.03
C SER A 574 27.44 -16.80 9.57
N CYS A 575 27.35 -15.90 8.61
CA CYS A 575 27.36 -16.24 7.19
C CYS A 575 28.14 -15.15 6.41
N GLY A 576 29.28 -15.51 5.83
CA GLY A 576 30.17 -14.53 5.21
C GLY A 576 30.64 -13.47 6.21
N LYS A 577 30.41 -12.20 5.89
CA LYS A 577 30.71 -11.06 6.77
C LYS A 577 29.49 -10.64 7.62
N GLY A 578 28.32 -11.18 7.35
CA GLY A 578 27.05 -10.86 8.01
C GLY A 578 26.54 -11.98 8.90
N SER A 579 25.25 -11.91 9.19
CA SER A 579 24.60 -12.88 10.06
C SER A 579 23.15 -13.16 9.67
N VAL A 580 22.66 -14.33 10.07
CA VAL A 580 21.25 -14.73 9.93
C VAL A 580 20.69 -14.99 11.33
N ILE A 581 19.61 -14.30 11.67
CA ILE A 581 18.78 -14.57 12.83
C ILE A 581 17.65 -15.48 12.35
N ALA A 582 17.67 -16.74 12.79
CA ALA A 582 16.67 -17.73 12.38
C ALA A 582 15.71 -18.01 13.53
N LEU A 583 14.41 -17.81 13.28
CA LEU A 583 13.31 -18.05 14.20
C LEU A 583 12.51 -19.25 13.70
N GLY A 584 12.40 -20.31 14.50
CA GLY A 584 11.74 -21.57 14.14
C GLY A 584 10.21 -21.54 14.30
N SER A 585 9.61 -20.37 14.50
CA SER A 585 8.17 -20.14 14.52
C SER A 585 7.82 -18.84 13.81
N TYR A 586 6.57 -18.39 13.92
CA TYR A 586 6.05 -17.15 13.36
C TYR A 586 5.57 -16.25 14.50
N PHE A 587 6.09 -15.03 14.55
CA PHE A 587 5.93 -14.12 15.69
C PHE A 587 5.10 -12.86 15.35
N GLY A 588 5.19 -12.35 14.12
CA GLY A 588 4.59 -11.07 13.74
C GLY A 588 3.09 -11.01 13.96
N ASN A 589 2.34 -12.07 13.62
CA ASN A 589 0.90 -12.13 13.83
C ASN A 589 0.53 -12.07 15.32
N SER A 590 1.20 -12.88 16.14
CA SER A 590 0.94 -12.92 17.60
C SER A 590 1.26 -11.59 18.27
N TYR A 591 2.32 -10.92 17.81
CA TYR A 591 2.64 -9.58 18.31
C TYR A 591 1.56 -8.57 17.95
N LEU A 592 1.06 -8.56 16.72
CA LEU A 592 0.03 -7.60 16.29
C LEU A 592 -1.27 -7.74 17.11
N GLU A 593 -1.56 -8.94 17.61
CA GLU A 593 -2.74 -9.19 18.45
C GLU A 593 -2.54 -8.77 19.93
N THR A 594 -1.31 -8.77 20.43
CA THR A 594 -1.01 -8.59 21.84
C THR A 594 -0.20 -7.33 22.17
N GLU A 595 0.47 -6.75 21.20
CA GLU A 595 1.49 -5.68 21.36
C GLU A 595 2.45 -5.95 22.53
N ASN A 596 2.99 -7.17 22.59
CA ASN A 596 3.88 -7.63 23.66
C ASN A 596 5.20 -6.86 23.66
N SER A 597 5.51 -6.14 24.73
CA SER A 597 6.71 -5.32 24.87
C SER A 597 8.01 -6.12 24.81
N ASP A 598 8.01 -7.41 25.15
CA ASP A 598 9.19 -8.26 25.04
C ASP A 598 9.57 -8.53 23.58
N PHE A 599 8.56 -8.64 22.69
CA PHE A 599 8.83 -8.72 21.24
C PHE A 599 9.42 -7.42 20.70
N GLU A 600 8.90 -6.28 21.13
CA GLU A 600 9.46 -4.96 20.79
C GLU A 600 10.90 -4.84 21.25
N GLN A 601 11.21 -5.26 22.49
CA GLN A 601 12.58 -5.27 23.03
C GLN A 601 13.51 -6.22 22.26
N MET A 602 13.01 -7.38 21.80
CA MET A 602 13.75 -8.29 20.93
C MET A 602 14.13 -7.61 19.62
N MET A 603 13.16 -6.98 18.96
CA MET A 603 13.40 -6.28 17.68
C MET A 603 14.34 -5.11 17.83
N TYR A 604 14.21 -4.34 18.92
CA TYR A 604 15.18 -3.29 19.26
C TYR A 604 16.60 -3.83 19.40
N SER A 605 16.75 -4.93 20.13
CA SER A 605 18.08 -5.55 20.35
C SER A 605 18.71 -6.01 19.03
N PHE A 606 17.93 -6.68 18.16
CA PHE A 606 18.43 -7.15 16.87
C PHE A 606 18.80 -5.99 15.93
N ALA A 607 18.00 -4.92 15.91
CA ALA A 607 18.30 -3.73 15.11
C ALA A 607 19.58 -3.01 15.61
N ALA A 608 19.75 -2.90 16.93
CA ALA A 608 20.94 -2.31 17.54
C ALA A 608 22.20 -3.11 17.22
N GLU A 609 22.15 -4.43 17.29
CA GLU A 609 23.26 -5.33 16.94
C GLU A 609 23.59 -5.27 15.43
N ALA A 610 22.59 -5.11 14.58
CA ALA A 610 22.76 -4.82 13.15
C ALA A 610 23.29 -3.40 12.87
N LYS A 611 23.52 -2.60 13.92
CA LYS A 611 24.01 -1.20 13.84
C LYS A 611 23.06 -0.28 13.06
N VAL A 612 21.78 -0.51 13.20
CA VAL A 612 20.74 0.39 12.66
C VAL A 612 20.77 1.70 13.45
N GLU A 613 20.88 2.81 12.74
CA GLU A 613 20.88 4.14 13.35
C GLU A 613 19.45 4.66 13.46
N ARG A 614 19.15 5.31 14.58
CA ARG A 614 17.88 6.01 14.80
C ARG A 614 18.12 7.51 14.70
N THR A 615 17.21 8.25 14.08
CA THR A 615 17.28 9.72 14.04
C THR A 615 17.04 10.32 15.42
N PHE A 616 16.19 9.68 16.21
CA PHE A 616 15.87 10.04 17.60
C PHE A 616 15.51 8.80 18.42
N GLU A 617 15.49 8.96 19.73
CA GLU A 617 15.02 7.97 20.69
C GLU A 617 13.83 8.55 21.47
N MET A 618 12.69 7.87 21.46
CA MET A 618 11.55 8.24 22.28
C MET A 618 11.82 7.89 23.75
N LEU A 619 11.62 8.85 24.64
CA LEU A 619 11.81 8.71 26.08
C LEU A 619 10.49 8.79 26.87
N THR A 620 9.38 9.02 26.19
CA THR A 620 8.04 9.06 26.78
C THR A 620 7.51 7.64 26.93
N ASN A 621 6.81 7.35 28.03
CA ASN A 621 6.17 6.06 28.24
C ASN A 621 4.93 5.86 27.33
N ASP A 622 4.23 6.95 27.02
CA ASP A 622 3.11 6.92 26.08
C ASP A 622 3.64 6.85 24.64
N PHE A 623 3.00 6.05 23.81
CA PHE A 623 3.36 5.98 22.39
C PHE A 623 2.94 7.26 21.67
N ILE A 624 3.93 8.03 21.22
CA ILE A 624 3.75 9.18 20.31
C ILE A 624 4.41 8.80 19.00
N TYR A 625 3.62 8.77 17.92
CA TYR A 625 4.18 8.48 16.61
C TYR A 625 4.95 9.69 16.10
N VAL A 626 6.19 9.49 15.66
CA VAL A 626 7.04 10.56 15.12
C VAL A 626 7.62 10.10 13.79
N LYS A 627 7.42 10.89 12.75
CA LYS A 627 8.08 10.72 11.45
C LYS A 627 9.10 11.84 11.29
N SER A 628 10.32 11.48 10.88
CA SER A 628 11.41 12.42 10.66
C SER A 628 11.79 12.51 9.19
N GLY A 629 12.39 13.63 8.83
CA GLY A 629 12.92 13.89 7.50
C GLY A 629 13.67 15.22 7.46
N SER A 630 13.93 15.72 6.27
CA SER A 630 14.65 16.96 6.09
C SER A 630 14.12 17.78 4.92
N SER A 631 14.26 19.08 5.01
CA SER A 631 14.01 20.04 3.93
C SER A 631 15.01 21.18 3.99
N GLU A 632 15.57 21.56 2.85
CA GLU A 632 16.54 22.66 2.74
C GLU A 632 17.71 22.58 3.73
N GLY A 633 18.18 21.35 4.05
CA GLY A 633 19.24 21.09 5.01
C GLY A 633 18.84 21.26 6.48
N ARG A 634 17.55 21.39 6.80
CA ARG A 634 16.97 21.46 8.13
C ARG A 634 16.24 20.17 8.47
N GLN A 635 16.41 19.67 9.68
CA GLN A 635 15.62 18.54 10.15
C GLN A 635 14.18 18.96 10.40
N MET A 636 13.25 18.05 10.06
CA MET A 636 11.82 18.18 10.36
C MET A 636 11.33 16.97 11.12
N LEU A 637 10.50 17.21 12.15
CA LEU A 637 9.85 16.16 12.94
C LEU A 637 8.34 16.39 12.95
N PHE A 638 7.59 15.39 12.50
CA PHE A 638 6.12 15.39 12.55
C PHE A 638 5.71 14.48 13.71
N CYS A 639 5.09 15.07 14.73
CA CYS A 639 4.79 14.39 15.99
C CYS A 639 3.28 14.30 16.19
N PHE A 640 2.75 13.06 16.25
CA PHE A 640 1.33 12.74 16.34
C PHE A 640 1.03 12.23 17.75
N PHE A 641 0.27 13.00 18.51
CA PHE A 641 -0.02 12.75 19.90
C PHE A 641 -1.33 11.98 20.06
N PRO A 642 -1.42 10.99 20.99
CA PRO A 642 -2.68 10.30 21.27
C PRO A 642 -3.74 11.27 21.87
N ASP A 643 -3.28 12.25 22.66
CA ASP A 643 -4.09 13.37 23.18
C ASP A 643 -3.22 14.60 23.49
N SER A 644 -3.86 15.78 23.71
CA SER A 644 -3.18 17.06 23.92
C SER A 644 -2.44 17.18 25.25
N GLU A 645 -2.74 16.33 26.24
CA GLU A 645 -2.12 16.39 27.57
C GLU A 645 -0.76 15.68 27.62
N LYS A 646 -0.46 14.87 26.61
CA LYS A 646 0.78 14.08 26.58
C LYS A 646 2.00 14.95 26.29
N VAL A 647 3.10 14.64 26.96
CA VAL A 647 4.39 15.28 26.81
C VAL A 647 5.30 14.40 25.96
N CYS A 648 5.76 14.92 24.84
CA CYS A 648 6.78 14.27 24.04
C CYS A 648 8.16 14.56 24.65
N ARG A 649 8.90 13.50 25.00
CA ARG A 649 10.31 13.56 25.39
C ARG A 649 11.08 12.69 24.42
N LEU A 650 12.01 13.28 23.71
CA LEU A 650 12.88 12.55 22.80
C LEU A 650 14.31 13.03 22.87
N ARG A 651 15.24 12.15 22.51
CA ARG A 651 16.65 12.46 22.36
C ARG A 651 17.05 12.29 20.91
N LEU A 652 17.59 13.34 20.30
CA LEU A 652 18.13 13.31 18.94
C LEU A 652 19.44 12.51 18.90
N ASN A 653 19.72 11.86 17.79
CA ASN A 653 21.03 11.24 17.53
C ASN A 653 22.12 12.30 17.22
N ARG A 654 22.11 13.40 17.95
CA ARG A 654 23.05 14.52 17.90
C ARG A 654 23.25 15.02 19.35
N ALA A 655 24.03 14.29 20.15
CA ALA A 655 24.16 14.50 21.61
C ALA A 655 24.60 15.91 22.03
N ASP A 656 25.33 16.63 21.17
CA ASP A 656 25.85 17.98 21.48
C ASP A 656 24.96 19.09 20.88
N PHE A 657 23.78 18.74 20.35
CA PHE A 657 22.90 19.71 19.72
C PHE A 657 22.16 20.57 20.77
N ASN A 658 22.44 21.86 20.77
CA ASN A 658 21.84 22.87 21.65
C ASN A 658 21.09 23.97 20.84
N GLY A 659 20.60 23.63 19.65
CA GLY A 659 19.79 24.49 18.80
C GLY A 659 18.33 24.57 19.24
N SER A 660 17.47 24.92 18.30
CA SER A 660 16.03 24.99 18.56
C SER A 660 15.24 24.58 17.34
N TYR A 661 13.98 24.24 17.57
CA TYR A 661 12.98 23.99 16.55
C TYR A 661 11.84 24.98 16.68
N THR A 662 11.26 25.39 15.56
CA THR A 662 9.98 26.09 15.53
C THR A 662 8.88 25.09 15.16
N ASP A 663 7.85 24.98 15.98
CA ASP A 663 6.62 24.32 15.60
C ASP A 663 5.84 25.25 14.66
N ILE A 664 5.78 24.89 13.38
CA ILE A 664 5.15 25.74 12.36
C ILE A 664 3.62 25.82 12.50
N LEU A 665 3.00 24.92 13.27
CA LEU A 665 1.56 24.94 13.51
C LEU A 665 1.18 25.95 14.60
N SER A 666 1.97 26.05 15.66
CA SER A 666 1.69 26.92 16.81
C SER A 666 2.58 28.18 16.87
N GLY A 667 3.68 28.22 16.13
CA GLY A 667 4.69 29.26 16.17
C GLY A 667 5.64 29.18 17.39
N ASN A 668 5.52 28.15 18.24
CA ASN A 668 6.33 28.00 19.43
C ASN A 668 7.74 27.51 19.11
N ILE A 669 8.70 28.00 19.91
CA ILE A 669 10.10 27.62 19.83
C ILE A 669 10.43 26.61 20.93
N ILE A 670 10.88 25.42 20.54
CA ILE A 670 11.34 24.34 21.43
C ILE A 670 12.87 24.33 21.39
N LYS A 671 13.51 24.53 22.55
CA LYS A 671 14.96 24.48 22.67
C LYS A 671 15.42 23.06 22.95
N ALA A 672 16.50 22.65 22.29
CA ALA A 672 17.20 21.42 22.62
C ALA A 672 18.25 21.67 23.71
N ASP A 673 18.41 20.71 24.61
CA ASP A 673 19.47 20.67 25.61
C ASP A 673 20.27 19.37 25.43
N ASN A 674 21.48 19.47 24.88
CA ASN A 674 22.32 18.33 24.57
C ASN A 674 21.60 17.21 23.79
N GLY A 675 20.84 17.63 22.77
CA GLY A 675 20.03 16.75 21.91
C GLY A 675 18.70 16.31 22.54
N PHE A 676 18.38 16.73 23.75
CA PHE A 676 17.13 16.41 24.43
C PHE A 676 16.04 17.45 24.11
N LEU A 677 14.86 17.00 23.77
CA LEU A 677 13.69 17.83 23.51
C LEU A 677 12.53 17.38 24.40
N GLU A 678 11.83 18.38 25.00
CA GLU A 678 10.60 18.16 25.75
C GLU A 678 9.55 19.20 25.34
N PHE A 679 8.37 18.75 24.92
CA PHE A 679 7.29 19.61 24.49
C PHE A 679 5.93 18.92 24.54
N LYS A 680 4.85 19.71 24.48
CA LYS A 680 3.47 19.23 24.30
C LYS A 680 2.95 19.67 22.94
N SER A 681 1.94 18.97 22.44
CA SER A 681 1.13 19.50 21.35
C SER A 681 0.35 20.72 21.82
N LEU A 682 0.45 21.81 21.08
CA LEU A 682 -0.35 23.03 21.30
C LEU A 682 -1.35 23.25 20.16
N HIS A 683 -1.43 22.31 19.22
CA HIS A 683 -2.30 22.38 18.06
C HIS A 683 -2.89 21.02 17.70
N ARG A 684 -4.11 20.74 18.18
CA ARG A 684 -4.92 19.59 17.77
C ARG A 684 -4.17 18.24 17.74
N ASN A 685 -3.45 17.94 18.81
CA ASN A 685 -2.70 16.67 18.97
C ASN A 685 -1.60 16.45 17.90
N LEU A 686 -1.04 17.53 17.39
CA LEU A 686 -0.03 17.52 16.33
C LEU A 686 1.03 18.59 16.61
N ALA A 687 2.29 18.31 16.25
CA ALA A 687 3.35 19.31 16.15
C ALA A 687 4.21 19.02 14.92
N VAL A 688 4.58 20.07 14.18
CA VAL A 688 5.48 19.99 13.04
C VAL A 688 6.69 20.87 13.30
N LEU A 689 7.75 20.24 13.77
CA LEU A 689 8.96 20.92 14.21
C LEU A 689 9.94 21.08 13.06
N VAL A 690 10.41 22.30 12.83
CA VAL A 690 11.42 22.64 11.84
C VAL A 690 12.64 23.19 12.55
N GLU A 691 13.82 22.61 12.32
CA GLU A 691 15.08 23.08 12.88
C GLU A 691 15.38 24.53 12.49
N ASN A 692 15.72 25.38 13.46
CA ASN A 692 16.12 26.75 13.20
C ASN A 692 17.58 26.80 12.71
N LYS A 693 17.86 27.71 11.75
CA LYS A 693 19.22 27.93 11.23
C LYS A 693 20.12 28.60 12.26
#